data_ec553b0d87878e1c15fd5ca0a7c9113f
#
_entry.id   ec553b0d87878e1c15fd5ca0a7c9113f
#
_cell.length_a   1.000
_cell.length_b   1.000
_cell.length_c   1.000
_cell.angle_alpha   90.00
_cell.angle_beta   90.00
_cell.angle_gamma   90.00
#
_symmetry.space_group_name_H-M   'P 1'
#
loop_
_entity.id
_entity.type
_entity.pdbx_description
1 polymer ?
#
loop_
_entity_poly.entity_id
_entity_poly.type
_entity_poly.pdbx_seq_one_letter_code
_entity_poly.pdbx_strand_id
1 'polypeptide(L)'
;MGNSEIYQYNKLEDANRPKGDNFAGPYIFPKMKDFQKETVDHFENKSLIQNNIEKMIKFKDRPCLGRRLKIGENEKGEPIYEKKYTYYTYEEVLNMCRKFAKNLHEKKEELITIDSYKNNKFNLVGIFAKNCTEWVVADMGCQMDSVTTATLYATLGQEAFKYICDQTKIKTILVSPDLVKLLCENKQKFKLEYLTNAILFDLTTNCDSKKELENLRKAGFTAYSFTEDFLKENKNIKNTDLLLSQPETIMTICYTSGTTGDPKGVMLSQKNMISVLETVIRDSSVPLDENGTHISFLPLAHIFERMVISGFMGVAAKVGFISGSVRTTLMEDMSILGPTLLFTVPRVLQTVRKKIFDGFDALGGWKRRLAYTAYYTKLENYKKYGIITHLIYDKLVFAKIRAMFGNKLKTILCASAPMPKELADDFKVFLSIPIIEGLGMTELSGSAFCTNYHDLNNFTAGGVTSGVKMIIKSVPDLGYTIDDVIDGINCPAGEICLKGPLIFNGYYKNDLENSKAFDEDGYFHTGDVGRIFPYYGNGLKIVDRVKEIFKLSQGEYIIPAKLESVYVKSNFIQQIMIYGNSTMNNILAIICPDKQHCARELDITEEELIKDEENPKLKKLILNDLDRLAIDANFNGLEKVKFILLTFEGFTIQNECMTPTMKIVRKKVEIRYKNRIEKLFSIMRTMSQ
;
A
#
# COMPACT_ATOMS: atom_id res chain seq x y z
N MET A 1 -9.77 -24.49 -26.27
CA MET A 1 -9.12 -24.24 -24.97
C MET A 1 -7.64 -24.53 -25.19
N GLY A 2 -6.83 -23.49 -25.40
CA GLY A 2 -5.39 -23.63 -25.51
C GLY A 2 -4.83 -24.07 -24.15
N ASN A 3 -3.89 -25.01 -24.16
CA ASN A 3 -3.10 -25.40 -22.97
C ASN A 3 -2.33 -24.19 -22.46
N SER A 4 -2.95 -23.32 -21.68
CA SER A 4 -2.20 -22.43 -20.79
C SER A 4 -1.67 -23.34 -19.69
N GLU A 5 -0.36 -23.51 -19.62
CA GLU A 5 0.28 -24.17 -18.50
C GLU A 5 -0.25 -23.55 -17.22
N ILE A 6 -0.89 -24.35 -16.36
CA ILE A 6 -1.36 -23.90 -15.06
C ILE A 6 -0.12 -23.67 -14.20
N TYR A 7 0.13 -22.42 -13.82
CA TYR A 7 1.23 -22.10 -12.90
C TYR A 7 0.99 -22.78 -11.57
N GLN A 8 1.95 -23.59 -11.12
CA GLN A 8 1.95 -24.20 -9.80
C GLN A 8 2.38 -23.15 -8.79
N TYR A 9 1.43 -22.51 -8.12
CA TYR A 9 1.68 -21.47 -7.14
C TYR A 9 2.15 -21.99 -5.79
N ASN A 10 1.56 -23.08 -5.31
CA ASN A 10 1.90 -23.68 -4.03
C ASN A 10 2.02 -25.18 -4.16
N LYS A 11 2.93 -25.74 -3.39
CA LYS A 11 3.11 -27.20 -3.23
C LYS A 11 2.85 -27.57 -1.80
N LEU A 12 2.10 -28.67 -1.57
CA LEU A 12 1.92 -29.27 -0.24
C LEU A 12 3.22 -29.97 0.18
N GLU A 13 3.73 -29.66 1.38
CA GLU A 13 4.89 -30.34 1.96
C GLU A 13 4.39 -31.49 2.86
N ASP A 14 4.64 -32.74 2.47
CA ASP A 14 4.10 -33.93 3.14
C ASP A 14 4.76 -34.21 4.51
N ALA A 15 5.95 -33.66 4.79
CA ALA A 15 6.81 -34.10 5.88
C ALA A 15 6.54 -33.45 7.25
N ASN A 16 5.83 -32.34 7.32
CA ASN A 16 5.68 -31.56 8.57
C ASN A 16 4.26 -30.99 8.73
N ARG A 17 3.24 -31.84 8.70
CA ARG A 17 1.89 -31.39 9.07
C ARG A 17 1.86 -31.04 10.55
N PRO A 18 1.34 -29.84 10.93
CA PRO A 18 0.98 -29.56 12.32
C PRO A 18 0.03 -30.66 12.81
N LYS A 19 0.23 -31.15 14.03
CA LYS A 19 -0.64 -32.15 14.64
C LYS A 19 -1.98 -31.51 15.02
N GLY A 20 -3.03 -31.80 14.26
CA GLY A 20 -4.39 -31.36 14.55
C GLY A 20 -5.26 -31.34 13.29
N ASP A 21 -6.54 -31.68 13.44
CA ASP A 21 -7.49 -31.85 12.33
C ASP A 21 -7.99 -30.54 11.71
N ASN A 22 -7.52 -29.36 12.18
CA ASN A 22 -8.03 -28.05 11.81
C ASN A 22 -7.13 -27.25 10.86
N PHE A 23 -6.07 -27.87 10.29
CA PHE A 23 -5.10 -27.20 9.43
C PHE A 23 -4.91 -27.91 8.09
N ALA A 24 -4.82 -27.14 7.01
CA ALA A 24 -4.32 -27.60 5.71
C ALA A 24 -2.95 -26.94 5.43
N GLY A 25 -2.01 -27.74 4.95
CA GLY A 25 -0.63 -27.31 4.68
C GLY A 25 0.40 -28.18 5.40
N PRO A 26 1.67 -27.75 5.52
CA PRO A 26 2.16 -26.47 5.01
C PRO A 26 2.24 -26.43 3.50
N TYR A 27 1.89 -25.28 2.93
CA TYR A 27 2.10 -24.95 1.53
C TYR A 27 3.41 -24.17 1.39
N ILE A 28 4.20 -24.51 0.35
CA ILE A 28 5.48 -23.88 0.06
C ILE A 28 5.56 -23.50 -1.42
N PHE A 29 6.49 -22.60 -1.77
CA PHE A 29 6.81 -22.30 -3.15
C PHE A 29 7.38 -23.56 -3.87
N PRO A 30 6.93 -23.91 -5.09
CA PRO A 30 7.28 -25.17 -5.73
C PRO A 30 8.78 -25.42 -5.92
N LYS A 31 9.58 -24.37 -6.11
CA LYS A 31 11.05 -24.43 -6.29
C LYS A 31 11.84 -24.26 -4.98
N MET A 32 11.21 -24.39 -3.83
CA MET A 32 11.84 -24.10 -2.53
C MET A 32 13.08 -24.97 -2.22
N LYS A 33 13.15 -26.20 -2.76
CA LYS A 33 14.30 -27.09 -2.52
C LYS A 33 15.60 -26.55 -3.11
N ASP A 34 15.52 -25.89 -4.27
CA ASP A 34 16.67 -25.25 -4.92
C ASP A 34 17.07 -23.96 -4.18
N PHE A 35 16.10 -23.32 -3.54
CA PHE A 35 16.24 -22.08 -2.79
C PHE A 35 16.98 -22.25 -1.46
N GLN A 36 16.71 -23.32 -0.73
CA GLN A 36 17.23 -23.50 0.65
C GLN A 36 18.75 -23.53 0.71
N LYS A 37 19.43 -23.98 -0.33
CA LYS A 37 20.89 -24.16 -0.31
C LYS A 37 21.68 -22.90 -0.66
N GLU A 38 21.16 -22.05 -1.57
CA GLU A 38 21.88 -20.85 -2.03
C GLU A 38 21.46 -19.56 -1.32
N THR A 39 20.24 -19.52 -0.81
CA THR A 39 19.60 -18.27 -0.38
C THR A 39 19.57 -18.12 1.15
N VAL A 40 19.44 -19.20 1.91
CA VAL A 40 19.49 -19.15 3.38
C VAL A 40 20.87 -18.68 3.84
N ASP A 41 21.95 -19.21 3.23
CA ASP A 41 23.32 -18.77 3.55
C ASP A 41 23.54 -17.28 3.20
N HIS A 42 22.88 -16.76 2.17
CA HIS A 42 23.00 -15.35 1.76
C HIS A 42 22.29 -14.40 2.71
N PHE A 43 21.06 -14.73 3.15
CA PHE A 43 20.26 -13.89 4.06
C PHE A 43 20.73 -13.93 5.51
N GLU A 44 21.31 -15.05 5.94
CA GLU A 44 21.81 -15.16 7.31
C GLU A 44 23.07 -14.31 7.56
N ASN A 45 23.82 -14.02 6.50
CA ASN A 45 25.13 -13.40 6.59
C ASN A 45 25.20 -11.96 6.07
N LYS A 46 24.14 -11.42 5.45
CA LYS A 46 24.19 -10.09 4.83
C LYS A 46 22.99 -9.23 5.17
N SER A 47 23.25 -8.00 5.61
CA SER A 47 22.20 -7.01 5.84
C SER A 47 21.79 -6.30 4.53
N LEU A 48 20.57 -5.74 4.49
CA LEU A 48 20.09 -4.93 3.37
C LEU A 48 21.04 -3.78 3.04
N ILE A 49 21.50 -3.05 4.09
CA ILE A 49 22.37 -1.89 3.87
C ILE A 49 23.74 -2.30 3.32
N GLN A 50 24.31 -3.44 3.73
CA GLN A 50 25.55 -3.96 3.14
C GLN A 50 25.37 -4.25 1.66
N ASN A 51 24.28 -4.94 1.30
CA ASN A 51 23.97 -5.23 -0.11
C ASN A 51 23.82 -3.93 -0.93
N ASN A 52 23.11 -2.95 -0.41
CA ASN A 52 22.92 -1.68 -1.09
C ASN A 52 24.23 -0.91 -1.27
N ILE A 53 25.09 -0.84 -0.26
CA ILE A 53 26.42 -0.18 -0.36
C ILE A 53 27.26 -0.83 -1.45
N GLU A 54 27.34 -2.17 -1.52
CA GLU A 54 28.08 -2.87 -2.57
C GLU A 54 27.57 -2.55 -3.98
N LYS A 55 26.26 -2.50 -4.15
CA LYS A 55 25.63 -2.13 -5.43
C LYS A 55 25.92 -0.67 -5.78
N MET A 56 25.84 0.24 -4.82
CA MET A 56 26.12 1.66 -5.02
C MET A 56 27.57 1.92 -5.42
N ILE A 57 28.53 1.19 -4.84
CA ILE A 57 29.94 1.25 -5.22
C ILE A 57 30.15 0.69 -6.64
N LYS A 58 29.55 -0.47 -6.94
CA LYS A 58 29.70 -1.14 -8.24
C LYS A 58 29.14 -0.32 -9.39
N PHE A 59 28.03 0.38 -9.17
CA PHE A 59 27.28 1.11 -10.22
C PHE A 59 27.29 2.62 -9.99
N LYS A 60 28.38 3.16 -9.44
CA LYS A 60 28.52 4.50 -8.92
C LYS A 60 28.08 5.63 -9.85
N ASP A 61 28.32 5.51 -11.16
CA ASP A 61 28.06 6.56 -12.14
C ASP A 61 26.63 6.53 -12.72
N ARG A 62 25.82 5.53 -12.34
CA ARG A 62 24.42 5.44 -12.81
C ARG A 62 23.51 6.44 -12.10
N PRO A 63 22.45 6.93 -12.78
CA PRO A 63 21.42 7.75 -12.13
C PRO A 63 20.69 6.91 -11.06
N CYS A 64 20.50 7.49 -9.87
CA CYS A 64 19.89 6.85 -8.70
C CYS A 64 18.57 7.50 -8.34
N LEU A 65 18.59 8.65 -7.64
CA LEU A 65 17.41 9.36 -7.13
C LEU A 65 17.21 10.65 -7.91
N GLY A 66 16.02 10.88 -8.44
CA GLY A 66 15.73 12.00 -9.31
C GLY A 66 14.44 12.72 -8.99
N ARG A 67 14.36 13.98 -9.41
CA ARG A 67 13.20 14.84 -9.29
C ARG A 67 13.09 15.80 -10.46
N ARG A 68 11.91 16.39 -10.65
CA ARG A 68 11.71 17.55 -11.50
C ARG A 68 11.94 18.82 -10.67
N LEU A 69 12.70 19.78 -11.20
CA LEU A 69 12.93 21.03 -10.52
C LEU A 69 11.73 21.97 -10.71
N LYS A 70 11.34 22.67 -9.64
CA LYS A 70 10.35 23.76 -9.73
C LYS A 70 11.02 24.97 -10.41
N ILE A 71 10.40 25.46 -11.48
CA ILE A 71 10.92 26.60 -12.28
C ILE A 71 10.09 27.86 -12.14
N GLY A 72 8.93 27.80 -11.47
CA GLY A 72 8.05 28.94 -11.26
C GLY A 72 6.70 28.55 -10.73
N GLU A 73 5.77 29.48 -10.82
CA GLU A 73 4.35 29.29 -10.48
C GLU A 73 3.48 29.85 -11.61
N ASN A 74 2.32 29.19 -11.84
CA ASN A 74 1.33 29.69 -12.79
C ASN A 74 0.51 30.85 -12.18
N GLU A 75 -0.40 31.42 -12.96
CA GLU A 75 -1.29 32.53 -12.54
C GLU A 75 -2.17 32.22 -11.32
N LYS A 76 -2.34 30.93 -11.01
CA LYS A 76 -3.11 30.44 -9.84
C LYS A 76 -2.22 30.16 -8.64
N GLY A 77 -0.91 30.43 -8.71
CA GLY A 77 0.07 30.11 -7.67
C GLY A 77 0.44 28.62 -7.58
N GLU A 78 0.08 27.81 -8.58
CA GLU A 78 0.45 26.40 -8.61
C GLU A 78 1.87 26.24 -9.18
N PRO A 79 2.69 25.34 -8.61
CA PRO A 79 4.09 25.17 -9.04
C PRO A 79 4.18 24.62 -10.48
N ILE A 80 5.08 25.19 -11.26
CA ILE A 80 5.48 24.71 -12.58
C ILE A 80 6.81 23.98 -12.45
N TYR A 81 6.90 22.78 -13.02
CA TYR A 81 8.09 21.93 -12.96
C TYR A 81 8.74 21.77 -14.34
N GLU A 82 10.07 21.55 -14.37
CA GLU A 82 10.78 21.20 -15.61
C GLU A 82 10.19 19.94 -16.26
N LYS A 83 10.27 19.88 -17.61
CA LYS A 83 9.84 18.70 -18.39
C LYS A 83 10.90 17.59 -18.47
N LYS A 84 11.74 17.48 -17.45
CA LYS A 84 12.77 16.45 -17.32
C LYS A 84 13.03 16.15 -15.86
N TYR A 85 13.59 14.97 -15.58
CA TYR A 85 14.10 14.59 -14.26
C TYR A 85 15.60 14.87 -14.18
N THR A 86 16.04 15.49 -13.09
CA THR A 86 17.44 15.65 -12.71
C THR A 86 17.76 14.63 -11.63
N TYR A 87 18.88 13.91 -11.79
CA TYR A 87 19.27 12.79 -10.94
C TYR A 87 20.55 13.05 -10.18
N TYR A 88 20.62 12.57 -8.95
CA TYR A 88 21.86 12.24 -8.27
C TYR A 88 22.32 10.86 -8.73
N THR A 89 23.62 10.66 -8.87
CA THR A 89 24.25 9.36 -9.15
C THR A 89 24.25 8.47 -7.89
N TYR A 90 24.51 7.19 -8.06
CA TYR A 90 24.67 6.26 -6.94
C TYR A 90 25.83 6.67 -6.02
N GLU A 91 26.94 7.19 -6.57
CA GLU A 91 28.06 7.70 -5.79
C GLU A 91 27.69 8.94 -4.95
N GLU A 92 26.98 9.89 -5.56
CA GLU A 92 26.52 11.08 -4.84
C GLU A 92 25.58 10.73 -3.71
N VAL A 93 24.60 9.82 -3.94
CA VAL A 93 23.68 9.36 -2.92
C VAL A 93 24.43 8.63 -1.79
N LEU A 94 25.36 7.72 -2.12
CA LEU A 94 26.18 7.03 -1.12
C LEU A 94 26.98 7.98 -0.26
N ASN A 95 27.57 9.02 -0.88
CA ASN A 95 28.34 10.04 -0.17
C ASN A 95 27.44 10.88 0.74
N MET A 96 26.22 11.22 0.32
CA MET A 96 25.25 11.89 1.19
C MET A 96 24.87 11.01 2.40
N CYS A 97 24.60 9.73 2.18
CA CYS A 97 24.29 8.79 3.27
C CYS A 97 25.45 8.68 4.29
N ARG A 98 26.69 8.58 3.82
CA ARG A 98 27.88 8.54 4.69
C ARG A 98 28.08 9.83 5.48
N LYS A 99 27.90 10.99 4.85
CA LYS A 99 27.98 12.29 5.54
C LYS A 99 26.90 12.40 6.61
N PHE A 100 25.66 12.06 6.26
CA PHE A 100 24.56 12.07 7.20
C PHE A 100 24.85 11.15 8.40
N ALA A 101 25.26 9.91 8.16
CA ALA A 101 25.58 8.94 9.21
C ALA A 101 26.67 9.45 10.17
N LYS A 102 27.77 10.00 9.62
CA LYS A 102 28.87 10.53 10.42
C LYS A 102 28.46 11.72 11.30
N ASN A 103 27.71 12.66 10.74
CA ASN A 103 27.25 13.84 11.49
C ASN A 103 26.19 13.47 12.54
N LEU A 104 25.36 12.46 12.25
CA LEU A 104 24.42 11.90 13.23
C LEU A 104 25.17 11.18 14.36
N HIS A 105 26.19 10.37 14.03
CA HIS A 105 27.03 9.67 15.00
C HIS A 105 27.75 10.64 15.94
N GLU A 106 28.34 11.72 15.42
CA GLU A 106 29.01 12.75 16.22
C GLU A 106 28.09 13.38 17.26
N LYS A 107 26.80 13.53 16.93
CA LYS A 107 25.77 14.12 17.80
C LYS A 107 24.85 13.09 18.49
N LYS A 108 25.24 11.83 18.54
CA LYS A 108 24.36 10.73 18.98
C LYS A 108 23.75 10.93 20.36
N GLU A 109 24.52 11.45 21.31
CA GLU A 109 24.06 11.67 22.69
C GLU A 109 22.91 12.70 22.76
N GLU A 110 22.94 13.68 21.88
CA GLU A 110 21.94 14.74 21.78
C GLU A 110 20.72 14.29 20.99
N LEU A 111 20.95 13.65 19.82
CA LEU A 111 19.91 13.42 18.82
C LEU A 111 19.22 12.06 18.94
N ILE A 112 19.91 11.03 19.40
CA ILE A 112 19.40 9.67 19.38
C ILE A 112 18.72 9.32 20.69
N THR A 113 17.51 8.77 20.61
CA THR A 113 16.84 8.15 21.76
C THR A 113 17.32 6.72 21.91
N ILE A 114 17.91 6.40 23.07
CA ILE A 114 18.27 5.03 23.40
C ILE A 114 17.10 4.38 24.12
N ASP A 115 16.66 3.23 23.64
CA ASP A 115 15.57 2.47 24.23
C ASP A 115 15.85 0.97 24.17
N SER A 116 15.09 0.19 24.91
CA SER A 116 15.18 -1.27 24.90
C SER A 116 13.79 -1.90 25.05
N TYR A 117 13.56 -2.97 24.31
CA TYR A 117 12.34 -3.76 24.45
C TYR A 117 12.66 -5.23 24.16
N LYS A 118 12.35 -6.12 25.12
CA LYS A 118 12.77 -7.52 25.09
C LYS A 118 14.31 -7.60 24.95
N ASN A 119 14.81 -8.35 23.98
CA ASN A 119 16.25 -8.53 23.75
C ASN A 119 16.85 -7.52 22.76
N ASN A 120 16.03 -6.58 22.25
CA ASN A 120 16.48 -5.58 21.28
C ASN A 120 16.84 -4.26 21.98
N LYS A 121 17.97 -3.68 21.56
CA LYS A 121 18.35 -2.30 21.86
C LYS A 121 18.05 -1.44 20.62
N PHE A 122 17.53 -0.26 20.85
CA PHE A 122 17.15 0.68 19.79
C PHE A 122 17.87 2.00 19.97
N ASN A 123 18.36 2.51 18.84
CA ASN A 123 18.81 3.88 18.67
C ASN A 123 17.77 4.57 17.78
N LEU A 124 16.86 5.37 18.35
CA LEU A 124 15.64 5.82 17.66
C LEU A 124 15.73 7.26 17.18
N VAL A 125 15.28 7.49 15.95
CA VAL A 125 14.90 8.80 15.40
C VAL A 125 13.57 8.70 14.65
N GLY A 126 12.81 9.81 14.58
CA GLY A 126 11.56 9.87 13.84
C GLY A 126 11.74 10.42 12.43
N ILE A 127 10.96 9.95 11.46
CA ILE A 127 10.85 10.59 10.13
C ILE A 127 9.39 10.95 9.89
N PHE A 128 9.11 12.24 9.72
CA PHE A 128 7.79 12.82 9.44
C PHE A 128 7.88 13.68 8.18
N ALA A 129 7.89 13.04 7.00
CA ALA A 129 8.15 13.72 5.75
C ALA A 129 7.42 13.05 4.58
N LYS A 130 7.18 13.83 3.51
CA LYS A 130 6.79 13.31 2.20
C LYS A 130 7.96 12.67 1.48
N ASN A 131 7.67 11.95 0.39
CA ASN A 131 8.69 11.30 -0.43
C ASN A 131 9.66 12.32 -1.03
N CYS A 132 10.94 12.17 -0.74
CA CYS A 132 12.02 13.00 -1.26
C CYS A 132 13.36 12.27 -1.17
N THR A 133 14.39 12.82 -1.79
CA THR A 133 15.75 12.26 -1.74
C THR A 133 16.29 12.20 -0.31
N GLU A 134 16.05 13.25 0.49
CA GLU A 134 16.50 13.35 1.88
C GLU A 134 15.95 12.22 2.74
N TRP A 135 14.70 11.82 2.49
CA TRP A 135 14.06 10.71 3.19
C TRP A 135 14.86 9.41 3.02
N VAL A 136 15.21 9.08 1.77
CA VAL A 136 15.97 7.86 1.44
C VAL A 136 17.40 7.95 1.97
N VAL A 137 18.05 9.10 1.81
CA VAL A 137 19.41 9.34 2.32
C VAL A 137 19.46 9.21 3.84
N ALA A 138 18.48 9.79 4.55
CA ALA A 138 18.41 9.72 6.02
C ALA A 138 18.17 8.29 6.52
N ASP A 139 17.22 7.57 5.89
CA ASP A 139 16.92 6.19 6.26
C ASP A 139 18.11 5.26 6.05
N MET A 140 18.79 5.36 4.91
CA MET A 140 20.01 4.58 4.65
C MET A 140 21.18 5.00 5.55
N GLY A 141 21.34 6.29 5.79
CA GLY A 141 22.37 6.80 6.70
C GLY A 141 22.15 6.33 8.14
N CYS A 142 20.92 6.28 8.61
CA CYS A 142 20.56 5.66 9.90
C CYS A 142 20.98 4.19 9.95
N GLN A 143 20.72 3.43 8.89
CA GLN A 143 21.11 2.01 8.81
C GLN A 143 22.64 1.83 8.79
N MET A 144 23.42 2.81 8.30
CA MET A 144 24.88 2.79 8.34
C MET A 144 25.45 2.91 9.76
N ASP A 145 24.67 3.35 10.73
CA ASP A 145 25.08 3.47 12.15
C ASP A 145 24.11 2.79 13.13
N SER A 146 23.44 1.73 12.68
CA SER A 146 22.48 0.95 13.48
C SER A 146 21.45 1.82 14.21
N VAL A 147 20.97 2.86 13.53
CA VAL A 147 19.88 3.72 14.02
C VAL A 147 18.56 3.25 13.41
N THR A 148 17.60 3.01 14.29
CA THR A 148 16.24 2.55 13.93
C THR A 148 15.35 3.76 13.63
N THR A 149 14.65 3.78 12.49
CA THR A 149 13.72 4.84 12.15
C THR A 149 12.30 4.51 12.60
N ALA A 150 11.67 5.41 13.36
CA ALA A 150 10.22 5.40 13.60
C ALA A 150 9.54 6.26 12.53
N THR A 151 8.75 5.64 11.65
CA THR A 151 8.18 6.36 10.50
C THR A 151 6.77 6.84 10.80
N LEU A 152 6.53 8.13 10.54
CA LEU A 152 5.23 8.79 10.70
C LEU A 152 4.71 9.22 9.34
N TYR A 153 3.45 8.91 9.04
CA TYR A 153 2.83 9.34 7.79
C TYR A 153 2.60 10.85 7.77
N ALA A 154 2.88 11.50 6.65
CA ALA A 154 2.59 12.91 6.44
C ALA A 154 1.11 13.29 6.65
N THR A 155 0.23 12.31 6.58
CA THR A 155 -1.24 12.45 6.72
C THR A 155 -1.77 11.81 8.00
N LEU A 156 -0.89 11.57 8.98
CA LEU A 156 -1.26 10.93 10.24
C LEU A 156 -2.16 11.86 11.07
N GLY A 157 -3.23 11.31 11.63
CA GLY A 157 -4.08 12.05 12.59
C GLY A 157 -3.29 12.46 13.85
N GLN A 158 -3.66 13.59 14.43
CA GLN A 158 -2.90 14.18 15.56
C GLN A 158 -2.79 13.23 16.77
N GLU A 159 -3.84 12.49 17.10
CA GLU A 159 -3.83 11.54 18.23
C GLU A 159 -2.87 10.35 17.96
N ALA A 160 -2.86 9.85 16.72
CA ALA A 160 -1.91 8.80 16.34
C ALA A 160 -0.46 9.32 16.34
N PHE A 161 -0.23 10.58 15.92
CA PHE A 161 1.08 11.24 16.05
C PHE A 161 1.54 11.27 17.52
N LYS A 162 0.65 11.74 18.42
CA LYS A 162 0.91 11.76 19.86
C LYS A 162 1.26 10.36 20.39
N TYR A 163 0.42 9.37 20.05
CA TYR A 163 0.63 8.00 20.50
C TYR A 163 2.01 7.45 20.12
N ILE A 164 2.40 7.63 18.86
CA ILE A 164 3.71 7.16 18.35
C ILE A 164 4.85 7.86 19.09
N CYS A 165 4.78 9.17 19.22
CA CYS A 165 5.79 9.94 19.96
C CYS A 165 5.87 9.51 21.43
N ASP A 166 4.74 9.29 22.09
CA ASP A 166 4.69 8.85 23.48
C ASP A 166 5.24 7.45 23.70
N GLN A 167 4.99 6.53 22.76
CA GLN A 167 5.49 5.16 22.85
C GLN A 167 7.01 5.08 22.58
N THR A 168 7.50 5.85 21.60
CA THR A 168 8.92 5.82 21.19
C THR A 168 9.81 6.78 21.98
N LYS A 169 9.23 7.84 22.55
CA LYS A 169 9.96 8.92 23.25
C LYS A 169 11.11 9.50 22.43
N ILE A 170 10.96 9.57 21.11
CA ILE A 170 11.98 10.10 20.19
C ILE A 170 12.36 11.54 20.58
N LYS A 171 13.65 11.82 20.68
CA LYS A 171 14.20 13.16 20.91
C LYS A 171 14.25 13.98 19.61
N THR A 172 14.44 13.32 18.48
CA THR A 172 14.69 13.95 17.18
C THR A 172 13.70 13.48 16.12
N ILE A 173 13.20 14.42 15.34
CA ILE A 173 12.36 14.16 14.19
C ILE A 173 12.89 14.83 12.93
N LEU A 174 13.00 14.07 11.84
CA LEU A 174 13.36 14.59 10.53
C LEU A 174 12.05 14.98 9.83
N VAL A 175 11.98 16.19 9.30
CA VAL A 175 10.72 16.78 8.82
C VAL A 175 10.86 17.47 7.47
N SER A 176 9.88 17.27 6.57
CA SER A 176 9.79 18.03 5.33
C SER A 176 9.12 19.40 5.57
N PRO A 177 9.47 20.45 4.80
CA PRO A 177 9.04 21.83 5.04
C PRO A 177 7.53 22.00 5.14
N ASP A 178 6.79 21.31 4.29
CA ASP A 178 5.32 21.34 4.26
C ASP A 178 4.65 20.76 5.51
N LEU A 179 5.37 20.05 6.35
CA LEU A 179 4.89 19.48 7.61
C LEU A 179 5.39 20.22 8.87
N VAL A 180 6.27 21.23 8.72
CA VAL A 180 6.81 22.00 9.84
C VAL A 180 5.69 22.62 10.68
N LYS A 181 4.72 23.27 10.04
CA LYS A 181 3.59 23.88 10.74
C LYS A 181 2.84 22.85 11.59
N LEU A 182 2.48 21.72 10.99
CA LEU A 182 1.75 20.65 11.70
C LEU A 182 2.57 20.04 12.83
N LEU A 183 3.88 19.87 12.65
CA LEU A 183 4.79 19.40 13.70
C LEU A 183 4.81 20.36 14.90
N CYS A 184 4.93 21.67 14.64
CA CYS A 184 4.93 22.70 15.68
C CYS A 184 3.59 22.72 16.46
N GLU A 185 2.47 22.67 15.75
CA GLU A 185 1.13 22.60 16.33
C GLU A 185 0.96 21.36 17.21
N ASN A 186 1.40 20.19 16.75
CA ASN A 186 1.32 18.93 17.50
C ASN A 186 2.18 18.98 18.75
N LYS A 187 3.43 19.48 18.66
CA LYS A 187 4.32 19.62 19.82
C LYS A 187 3.70 20.49 20.90
N GLN A 188 3.16 21.63 20.52
CA GLN A 188 2.54 22.58 21.46
C GLN A 188 1.25 22.00 22.05
N LYS A 189 0.36 21.45 21.22
CA LYS A 189 -0.94 20.89 21.64
C LYS A 189 -0.78 19.77 22.67
N PHE A 190 0.19 18.85 22.43
CA PHE A 190 0.36 17.66 23.23
C PHE A 190 1.50 17.76 24.26
N LYS A 191 2.15 18.93 24.38
CA LYS A 191 3.26 19.20 25.30
C LYS A 191 4.36 18.13 25.26
N LEU A 192 4.84 17.82 24.01
CA LEU A 192 5.86 16.78 23.78
C LEU A 192 7.25 17.32 24.15
N GLU A 193 7.53 17.45 25.45
CA GLU A 193 8.77 18.06 25.97
C GLU A 193 10.03 17.26 25.61
N TYR A 194 9.92 15.94 25.54
CA TYR A 194 11.04 15.05 25.17
C TYR A 194 11.43 15.17 23.68
N LEU A 195 10.54 15.65 22.81
CA LEU A 195 10.80 15.88 21.39
C LEU A 195 11.51 17.25 21.23
N THR A 196 12.83 17.24 21.38
CA THR A 196 13.65 18.46 21.50
C THR A 196 14.29 18.92 20.21
N ASN A 197 14.53 18.02 19.25
CA ASN A 197 15.31 18.30 18.06
C ASN A 197 14.49 18.09 16.77
N ALA A 198 14.73 18.95 15.78
CA ALA A 198 14.16 18.80 14.44
C ALA A 198 15.24 18.98 13.37
N ILE A 199 15.30 18.08 12.40
CA ILE A 199 16.17 18.17 11.22
C ILE A 199 15.30 18.46 10.02
N LEU A 200 15.41 19.64 9.44
CA LEU A 200 14.64 20.09 8.28
C LEU A 200 15.21 19.50 6.98
N PHE A 201 14.42 18.84 6.19
CA PHE A 201 14.76 18.42 4.83
C PHE A 201 14.75 19.61 3.88
N ASP A 202 15.90 20.15 3.55
CA ASP A 202 16.08 21.37 2.79
C ASP A 202 17.00 21.23 1.55
N LEU A 203 17.38 20.01 1.18
CA LEU A 203 18.21 19.75 0.00
C LEU A 203 17.42 19.87 -1.31
N THR A 204 16.24 19.25 -1.34
CA THR A 204 15.47 19.10 -2.57
C THR A 204 14.21 19.94 -2.62
N THR A 205 13.93 20.68 -1.58
CA THR A 205 12.73 21.52 -1.44
C THR A 205 13.07 22.98 -1.80
N ASN A 206 12.24 23.59 -2.66
CA ASN A 206 12.32 25.03 -2.93
C ASN A 206 11.57 25.80 -1.81
N CYS A 207 11.98 25.58 -0.56
CA CYS A 207 11.43 26.31 0.58
C CYS A 207 12.41 27.40 1.05
N ASP A 208 11.89 28.38 1.76
CA ASP A 208 12.72 29.28 2.54
C ASP A 208 13.21 28.54 3.81
N SER A 209 14.33 27.84 3.68
CA SER A 209 14.89 27.02 4.78
C SER A 209 15.14 27.86 6.03
N LYS A 210 15.56 29.12 5.90
CA LYS A 210 15.79 30.01 7.05
C LYS A 210 14.51 30.27 7.82
N LYS A 211 13.43 30.55 7.10
CA LYS A 211 12.10 30.76 7.70
C LYS A 211 11.59 29.51 8.41
N GLU A 212 11.70 28.35 7.79
CA GLU A 212 11.21 27.10 8.40
C GLU A 212 12.05 26.68 9.62
N LEU A 213 13.38 26.87 9.57
CA LEU A 213 14.24 26.67 10.74
C LEU A 213 13.89 27.65 11.88
N GLU A 214 13.55 28.90 11.56
CA GLU A 214 13.09 29.87 12.56
C GLU A 214 11.74 29.46 13.17
N ASN A 215 10.80 28.97 12.37
CA ASN A 215 9.51 28.45 12.85
C ASN A 215 9.71 27.28 13.84
N LEU A 216 10.58 26.35 13.52
CA LEU A 216 10.95 25.24 14.42
C LEU A 216 11.56 25.75 15.74
N ARG A 217 12.48 26.74 15.69
CA ARG A 217 13.09 27.34 16.89
C ARG A 217 12.06 28.06 17.76
N LYS A 218 11.13 28.80 17.16
CA LYS A 218 10.01 29.44 17.87
C LYS A 218 9.08 28.43 18.57
N ALA A 219 8.97 27.23 18.03
CA ALA A 219 8.21 26.12 18.64
C ALA A 219 9.02 25.35 19.71
N GLY A 220 10.21 25.79 20.05
CA GLY A 220 11.07 25.20 21.08
C GLY A 220 11.83 23.96 20.63
N PHE A 221 12.18 23.85 19.34
CA PHE A 221 13.13 22.86 18.84
C PHE A 221 14.54 23.43 18.73
N THR A 222 15.55 22.59 19.02
CA THR A 222 16.86 22.75 18.43
C THR A 222 16.76 22.34 16.98
N ALA A 223 16.84 23.30 16.04
CA ALA A 223 16.55 23.08 14.62
C ALA A 223 17.85 23.05 13.81
N TYR A 224 18.01 22.01 13.02
CA TYR A 224 19.14 21.73 12.15
C TYR A 224 18.71 21.72 10.68
N SER A 225 19.60 22.17 9.79
CA SER A 225 19.51 21.99 8.34
C SER A 225 20.06 20.62 7.95
N PHE A 226 19.32 19.87 7.16
CA PHE A 226 19.84 18.60 6.62
C PHE A 226 21.06 18.84 5.75
N THR A 227 21.03 19.88 4.92
CA THR A 227 22.11 20.22 3.98
C THR A 227 23.33 20.78 4.70
N GLU A 228 23.15 21.84 5.51
CA GLU A 228 24.27 22.56 6.13
C GLU A 228 24.90 21.80 7.31
N ASP A 229 24.09 21.10 8.08
CA ASP A 229 24.57 20.43 9.30
C ASP A 229 24.93 18.96 9.09
N PHE A 230 24.23 18.24 8.20
CA PHE A 230 24.40 16.79 8.05
C PHE A 230 25.06 16.35 6.75
N LEU A 231 25.08 17.17 5.67
CA LEU A 231 25.78 16.84 4.43
C LEU A 231 27.16 17.48 4.31
N LYS A 232 27.62 18.22 5.31
CA LYS A 232 29.00 18.71 5.37
C LYS A 232 30.00 17.57 5.59
N GLU A 233 31.26 17.82 5.17
CA GLU A 233 32.35 16.88 5.45
C GLU A 233 32.61 16.79 6.95
N ASN A 234 32.66 15.57 7.46
CA ASN A 234 33.06 15.26 8.81
C ASN A 234 34.34 14.43 8.80
N LYS A 235 35.45 15.07 9.13
CA LYS A 235 36.80 14.45 9.18
C LYS A 235 37.09 13.76 10.52
N ASN A 236 36.30 14.06 11.56
CA ASN A 236 36.49 13.51 12.91
C ASN A 236 36.02 12.05 12.97
N ILE A 237 34.98 11.72 12.21
CA ILE A 237 34.38 10.37 12.19
C ILE A 237 34.79 9.64 10.92
N LYS A 238 35.39 8.46 11.06
CA LYS A 238 35.73 7.57 9.95
C LYS A 238 34.53 6.66 9.63
N ASN A 239 34.50 6.06 8.43
CA ASN A 239 33.48 5.07 8.09
C ASN A 239 33.56 3.82 9.00
N THR A 240 34.75 3.51 9.51
CA THR A 240 35.00 2.39 10.45
C THR A 240 34.48 2.64 11.86
N ASP A 241 34.16 3.89 12.20
CA ASP A 241 33.63 4.25 13.52
C ASP A 241 32.10 4.04 13.56
N LEU A 242 31.45 3.93 12.40
CA LEU A 242 30.02 3.67 12.27
C LEU A 242 29.69 2.20 12.57
N LEU A 243 28.62 1.99 13.31
CA LEU A 243 28.12 0.66 13.63
C LEU A 243 27.14 0.19 12.53
N LEU A 244 27.68 -0.39 11.46
CA LEU A 244 26.85 -0.86 10.35
C LEU A 244 25.82 -1.90 10.81
N SER A 245 24.56 -1.71 10.44
CA SER A 245 23.47 -2.62 10.79
C SER A 245 23.73 -4.05 10.32
N GLN A 246 23.53 -4.98 11.22
CA GLN A 246 23.64 -6.43 10.99
C GLN A 246 22.27 -7.00 10.55
N PRO A 247 22.18 -8.22 10.03
CA PRO A 247 20.93 -8.82 9.59
C PRO A 247 19.79 -8.75 10.61
N GLU A 248 20.06 -8.99 11.88
CA GLU A 248 19.07 -8.97 12.95
C GLU A 248 18.78 -7.55 13.51
N THR A 249 19.53 -6.53 13.07
CA THR A 249 19.27 -5.14 13.51
C THR A 249 17.90 -4.68 13.03
N ILE A 250 17.07 -4.21 13.96
CA ILE A 250 15.77 -3.59 13.61
C ILE A 250 16.04 -2.25 12.92
N MET A 251 15.77 -2.20 11.63
CA MET A 251 15.99 -0.98 10.84
C MET A 251 14.87 0.04 11.00
N THR A 252 13.65 -0.43 11.30
CA THR A 252 12.50 0.46 11.41
C THR A 252 11.42 -0.09 12.32
N ILE A 253 10.69 0.83 12.97
CA ILE A 253 9.39 0.60 13.59
C ILE A 253 8.36 1.27 12.67
N CYS A 254 7.65 0.47 11.89
CA CYS A 254 6.66 0.94 10.92
C CYS A 254 5.27 0.86 11.55
N TYR A 255 4.65 2.01 11.79
CA TYR A 255 3.33 2.04 12.43
C TYR A 255 2.20 1.77 11.46
N THR A 256 1.31 0.85 11.85
CA THR A 256 0.09 0.53 11.10
C THR A 256 -1.13 1.05 11.84
N SER A 257 -2.14 1.53 11.10
CA SER A 257 -3.44 1.82 11.69
C SER A 257 -4.14 0.50 12.01
N GLY A 258 -4.12 0.12 13.28
CA GLY A 258 -4.87 -1.05 13.74
C GLY A 258 -6.37 -0.92 13.39
N THR A 259 -7.02 -2.00 13.00
CA THR A 259 -8.48 -2.04 12.75
C THR A 259 -9.28 -1.79 14.02
N THR A 260 -8.67 -1.92 15.19
CA THR A 260 -9.35 -1.98 16.50
C THR A 260 -8.92 -0.93 17.52
N GLY A 261 -8.01 0.01 17.19
CA GLY A 261 -7.54 0.96 18.21
C GLY A 261 -6.27 1.72 17.83
N ASP A 262 -5.37 1.87 18.79
CA ASP A 262 -4.12 2.59 18.64
C ASP A 262 -3.19 1.98 17.57
N PRO A 263 -2.34 2.79 16.92
CA PRO A 263 -1.38 2.30 15.95
C PRO A 263 -0.44 1.25 16.55
N LYS A 264 -0.12 0.20 15.77
CA LYS A 264 0.82 -0.84 16.17
C LYS A 264 2.17 -0.61 15.50
N GLY A 265 3.24 -0.53 16.27
CA GLY A 265 4.61 -0.37 15.77
C GLY A 265 5.20 -1.72 15.36
N VAL A 266 5.21 -2.03 14.08
CA VAL A 266 5.76 -3.27 13.51
C VAL A 266 7.28 -3.15 13.44
N MET A 267 8.02 -4.04 14.13
CA MET A 267 9.47 -4.09 14.12
C MET A 267 9.99 -4.90 12.94
N LEU A 268 10.75 -4.27 12.06
CA LEU A 268 11.32 -4.90 10.86
C LEU A 268 12.85 -4.84 10.89
N SER A 269 13.48 -6.00 10.73
CA SER A 269 14.94 -6.13 10.68
C SER A 269 15.47 -5.98 9.24
N GLN A 270 16.79 -5.82 9.13
CA GLN A 270 17.51 -5.85 7.85
C GLN A 270 17.27 -7.17 7.11
N LYS A 271 17.26 -8.30 7.84
CA LYS A 271 17.00 -9.64 7.32
C LYS A 271 15.59 -9.79 6.77
N ASN A 272 14.58 -9.25 7.45
CA ASN A 272 13.21 -9.28 6.94
C ASN A 272 13.12 -8.60 5.57
N MET A 273 13.73 -7.42 5.43
CA MET A 273 13.66 -6.63 4.21
C MET A 273 14.44 -7.23 3.05
N ILE A 274 15.65 -7.74 3.26
CA ILE A 274 16.40 -8.39 2.18
C ILE A 274 15.70 -9.67 1.73
N SER A 275 15.10 -10.41 2.66
CA SER A 275 14.37 -11.65 2.35
C SER A 275 13.19 -11.39 1.41
N VAL A 276 12.36 -10.37 1.69
CA VAL A 276 11.21 -10.06 0.83
C VAL A 276 11.64 -9.57 -0.54
N LEU A 277 12.70 -8.76 -0.63
CA LEU A 277 13.17 -8.22 -1.91
C LEU A 277 13.63 -9.31 -2.86
N GLU A 278 14.47 -10.22 -2.40
CA GLU A 278 14.99 -11.29 -3.27
C GLU A 278 13.89 -12.29 -3.67
N THR A 279 12.98 -12.60 -2.75
CA THR A 279 11.93 -13.59 -3.04
C THR A 279 10.87 -13.03 -3.97
N VAL A 280 10.35 -11.83 -3.72
CA VAL A 280 9.28 -11.26 -4.55
C VAL A 280 9.74 -11.02 -5.98
N ILE A 281 10.91 -10.42 -6.17
CA ILE A 281 11.44 -10.11 -7.51
C ILE A 281 11.67 -11.41 -8.32
N ARG A 282 12.28 -12.40 -7.70
CA ARG A 282 12.58 -13.66 -8.37
C ARG A 282 11.33 -14.49 -8.67
N ASP A 283 10.46 -14.67 -7.66
CA ASP A 283 9.34 -15.60 -7.74
C ASP A 283 8.22 -15.08 -8.64
N SER A 284 8.02 -13.74 -8.67
CA SER A 284 7.05 -13.12 -9.58
C SER A 284 7.54 -13.01 -11.01
N SER A 285 8.82 -13.27 -11.27
CA SER A 285 9.45 -13.09 -12.60
C SER A 285 9.28 -11.67 -13.14
N VAL A 286 9.20 -10.66 -12.25
CA VAL A 286 9.12 -9.25 -12.65
C VAL A 286 10.38 -8.86 -13.42
N PRO A 287 10.25 -8.21 -14.60
CA PRO A 287 11.40 -7.83 -15.42
C PRO A 287 12.10 -6.58 -14.88
N LEU A 288 12.66 -6.69 -13.66
CA LEU A 288 13.41 -5.64 -12.99
C LEU A 288 14.91 -5.87 -13.16
N ASP A 289 15.54 -4.92 -13.83
CA ASP A 289 16.98 -4.89 -14.09
C ASP A 289 17.54 -3.48 -13.83
N GLU A 290 18.80 -3.26 -14.11
CA GLU A 290 19.47 -1.97 -13.96
C GLU A 290 18.92 -0.86 -14.88
N ASN A 291 18.12 -1.18 -15.88
CA ASN A 291 17.45 -0.23 -16.77
C ASN A 291 16.05 0.13 -16.24
N GLY A 292 15.67 -0.45 -15.11
CA GLY A 292 14.44 -0.15 -14.41
C GLY A 292 14.27 1.34 -14.09
N THR A 293 13.02 1.79 -14.13
CA THR A 293 12.64 3.15 -13.73
C THR A 293 11.38 3.08 -12.90
N HIS A 294 11.43 3.60 -11.67
CA HIS A 294 10.29 3.68 -10.76
C HIS A 294 9.86 5.13 -10.54
N ILE A 295 8.55 5.35 -10.42
CA ILE A 295 7.99 6.60 -9.92
C ILE A 295 7.54 6.43 -8.47
N SER A 296 8.20 7.13 -7.55
CA SER A 296 7.88 7.09 -6.12
C SER A 296 6.77 8.08 -5.79
N PHE A 297 5.58 7.55 -5.49
CA PHE A 297 4.41 8.36 -5.10
C PHE A 297 3.59 7.74 -3.96
N LEU A 298 3.74 6.44 -3.69
CA LEU A 298 3.20 5.83 -2.49
C LEU A 298 4.00 6.29 -1.27
N PRO A 299 3.40 6.47 -0.08
CA PRO A 299 4.13 7.01 1.06
C PRO A 299 5.35 6.17 1.47
N LEU A 300 6.53 6.78 1.59
CA LEU A 300 7.75 6.13 2.10
C LEU A 300 7.65 5.69 3.57
N ALA A 301 6.77 6.32 4.33
CA ALA A 301 6.44 5.84 5.68
C ALA A 301 5.75 4.47 5.66
N HIS A 302 5.21 4.03 4.51
CA HIS A 302 4.64 2.69 4.32
C HIS A 302 5.71 1.72 3.82
N ILE A 303 5.75 0.53 4.38
CA ILE A 303 6.77 -0.47 4.05
C ILE A 303 6.78 -0.86 2.57
N PHE A 304 5.62 -0.84 1.90
CA PHE A 304 5.52 -1.21 0.49
C PHE A 304 6.39 -0.32 -0.40
N GLU A 305 6.33 1.01 -0.26
CA GLU A 305 7.15 1.92 -1.05
C GLU A 305 8.64 1.79 -0.70
N ARG A 306 8.98 1.61 0.59
CA ARG A 306 10.37 1.36 1.02
C ARG A 306 10.93 0.08 0.42
N MET A 307 10.15 -0.99 0.41
CA MET A 307 10.50 -2.25 -0.25
C MET A 307 10.79 -2.01 -1.74
N VAL A 308 9.91 -1.30 -2.44
CA VAL A 308 10.07 -1.01 -3.87
C VAL A 308 11.34 -0.20 -4.14
N ILE A 309 11.57 0.90 -3.44
CA ILE A 309 12.80 1.71 -3.62
C ILE A 309 14.05 0.87 -3.34
N SER A 310 14.05 0.10 -2.24
CA SER A 310 15.18 -0.77 -1.89
C SER A 310 15.43 -1.81 -2.99
N GLY A 311 14.38 -2.36 -3.59
CA GLY A 311 14.49 -3.31 -4.72
C GLY A 311 15.09 -2.68 -5.97
N PHE A 312 14.66 -1.47 -6.34
CA PHE A 312 15.25 -0.72 -7.47
C PHE A 312 16.71 -0.37 -7.23
N MET A 313 17.04 0.08 -6.03
CA MET A 313 18.44 0.36 -5.66
C MET A 313 19.30 -0.91 -5.65
N GLY A 314 18.73 -2.04 -5.20
CA GLY A 314 19.41 -3.34 -5.18
C GLY A 314 19.82 -3.89 -6.56
N VAL A 315 19.17 -3.42 -7.64
CA VAL A 315 19.53 -3.75 -9.03
C VAL A 315 20.17 -2.57 -9.79
N ALA A 316 20.52 -1.49 -9.10
CA ALA A 316 21.09 -0.26 -9.68
C ALA A 316 20.18 0.44 -10.72
N ALA A 317 18.87 0.33 -10.55
CA ALA A 317 17.86 1.03 -11.32
C ALA A 317 17.58 2.42 -10.74
N LYS A 318 16.85 3.27 -11.45
CA LYS A 318 16.61 4.66 -11.03
C LYS A 318 15.21 4.88 -10.50
N VAL A 319 15.10 5.82 -9.56
CA VAL A 319 13.85 6.25 -8.93
C VAL A 319 13.62 7.73 -9.18
N GLY A 320 12.42 8.10 -9.66
CA GLY A 320 12.00 9.50 -9.77
C GLY A 320 10.89 9.77 -8.75
N PHE A 321 11.03 10.85 -7.96
CA PHE A 321 9.98 11.26 -7.03
C PHE A 321 8.90 12.05 -7.75
N ILE A 322 7.65 11.89 -7.28
CA ILE A 322 6.52 12.72 -7.72
C ILE A 322 6.77 14.20 -7.41
N SER A 323 6.43 15.09 -8.35
CA SER A 323 6.70 16.51 -8.19
C SER A 323 5.71 17.25 -7.29
N GLY A 324 4.47 16.78 -7.23
CA GLY A 324 3.39 17.39 -6.46
C GLY A 324 2.52 16.33 -5.79
N SER A 325 1.23 16.28 -6.11
CA SER A 325 0.31 15.29 -5.56
C SER A 325 -0.13 14.25 -6.60
N VAL A 326 -0.57 13.09 -6.11
CA VAL A 326 -1.13 12.01 -6.96
C VAL A 326 -2.29 12.53 -7.85
N ARG A 327 -3.07 13.49 -7.36
CA ARG A 327 -4.20 14.06 -8.11
C ARG A 327 -3.77 15.00 -9.22
N THR A 328 -2.73 15.80 -9.00
CA THR A 328 -2.35 16.91 -9.88
C THR A 328 -1.22 16.56 -10.84
N THR A 329 -0.16 15.89 -10.39
CA THR A 329 1.07 15.75 -11.19
C THR A 329 1.40 14.33 -11.61
N LEU A 330 0.81 13.26 -10.98
CA LEU A 330 1.21 11.89 -11.24
C LEU A 330 1.22 11.50 -12.71
N MET A 331 0.18 11.85 -13.48
CA MET A 331 0.09 11.47 -14.90
C MET A 331 1.14 12.20 -15.75
N GLU A 332 1.39 13.47 -15.46
CA GLU A 332 2.43 14.25 -16.13
C GLU A 332 3.82 13.70 -15.77
N ASP A 333 4.07 13.45 -14.50
CA ASP A 333 5.31 12.87 -14.01
C ASP A 333 5.59 11.51 -14.64
N MET A 334 4.58 10.62 -14.74
CA MET A 334 4.70 9.32 -15.44
C MET A 334 5.02 9.49 -16.91
N SER A 335 4.36 10.42 -17.60
CA SER A 335 4.57 10.62 -19.04
C SER A 335 6.00 11.11 -19.36
N ILE A 336 6.59 11.92 -18.45
CA ILE A 336 7.95 12.48 -18.60
C ILE A 336 9.01 11.46 -18.16
N LEU A 337 8.78 10.77 -17.03
CA LEU A 337 9.73 9.82 -16.47
C LEU A 337 9.82 8.53 -17.30
N GLY A 338 8.69 8.04 -17.78
CA GLY A 338 8.57 6.75 -18.46
C GLY A 338 8.93 5.59 -17.54
N PRO A 339 8.16 5.33 -16.48
CA PRO A 339 8.41 4.19 -15.60
C PRO A 339 8.34 2.87 -16.37
N THR A 340 9.19 1.91 -16.02
CA THR A 340 9.18 0.55 -16.60
C THR A 340 8.28 -0.39 -15.82
N LEU A 341 8.15 -0.16 -14.53
CA LEU A 341 7.27 -0.87 -13.61
C LEU A 341 6.49 0.16 -12.80
N LEU A 342 5.19 -0.07 -12.64
CA LEU A 342 4.33 0.77 -11.81
C LEU A 342 3.85 -0.02 -10.60
N PHE A 343 4.28 0.39 -9.42
CA PHE A 343 3.78 -0.14 -8.15
C PHE A 343 2.66 0.76 -7.66
N THR A 344 1.48 0.19 -7.41
CA THR A 344 0.29 1.01 -7.17
C THR A 344 -0.74 0.26 -6.31
N VAL A 345 -1.85 0.95 -6.03
CA VAL A 345 -3.01 0.40 -5.30
C VAL A 345 -4.28 0.48 -6.17
N PRO A 346 -5.28 -0.39 -5.96
CA PRO A 346 -6.47 -0.45 -6.83
C PRO A 346 -7.17 0.89 -7.01
N ARG A 347 -7.24 1.71 -5.97
CA ARG A 347 -7.91 3.01 -6.01
C ARG A 347 -7.28 4.01 -6.97
N VAL A 348 -5.95 4.00 -7.09
CA VAL A 348 -5.25 4.85 -8.08
C VAL A 348 -5.63 4.42 -9.49
N LEU A 349 -5.63 3.10 -9.74
CA LEU A 349 -6.05 2.54 -11.03
C LEU A 349 -7.53 2.85 -11.35
N GLN A 350 -8.44 2.75 -10.37
CA GLN A 350 -9.84 3.14 -10.55
C GLN A 350 -9.97 4.61 -11.01
N THR A 351 -9.22 5.52 -10.38
CA THR A 351 -9.21 6.93 -10.76
C THR A 351 -8.67 7.14 -12.18
N VAL A 352 -7.61 6.44 -12.55
CA VAL A 352 -7.03 6.51 -13.91
C VAL A 352 -7.99 5.88 -14.94
N ARG A 353 -8.60 4.73 -14.62
CA ARG A 353 -9.63 4.08 -15.45
C ARG A 353 -10.77 5.05 -15.78
N LYS A 354 -11.29 5.73 -14.75
CA LYS A 354 -12.34 6.73 -14.94
C LYS A 354 -11.90 7.81 -15.92
N LYS A 355 -10.71 8.39 -15.74
CA LYS A 355 -10.17 9.41 -16.66
C LYS A 355 -10.03 8.91 -18.10
N ILE A 356 -9.68 7.64 -18.31
CA ILE A 356 -9.59 7.04 -19.67
C ILE A 356 -10.98 6.97 -20.31
N PHE A 357 -12.00 6.49 -19.60
CA PHE A 357 -13.36 6.42 -20.16
C PHE A 357 -13.99 7.80 -20.34
N ASP A 358 -13.80 8.74 -19.40
CA ASP A 358 -14.21 10.14 -19.57
C ASP A 358 -13.56 10.75 -20.83
N GLY A 359 -12.29 10.40 -21.10
CA GLY A 359 -11.60 10.78 -22.33
C GLY A 359 -12.22 10.16 -23.59
N PHE A 360 -12.70 8.90 -23.53
CA PHE A 360 -13.43 8.28 -24.64
C PHE A 360 -14.77 9.00 -24.90
N ASP A 361 -15.50 9.32 -23.84
CA ASP A 361 -16.78 10.01 -23.92
C ASP A 361 -16.63 11.44 -24.49
N ALA A 362 -15.54 12.12 -24.15
CA ALA A 362 -15.24 13.46 -24.67
C ALA A 362 -14.90 13.51 -26.18
N LEU A 363 -14.55 12.37 -26.82
CA LEU A 363 -14.19 12.34 -28.24
C LEU A 363 -15.35 12.67 -29.16
N GLY A 364 -16.60 12.32 -28.80
CA GLY A 364 -17.79 12.51 -29.66
C GLY A 364 -17.82 11.67 -30.95
N GLY A 365 -18.99 11.52 -31.52
CA GLY A 365 -19.24 10.95 -32.86
C GLY A 365 -18.53 9.61 -33.13
N TRP A 366 -17.98 9.46 -34.34
CA TRP A 366 -17.32 8.23 -34.80
C TRP A 366 -16.04 7.89 -34.02
N LYS A 367 -15.33 8.90 -33.51
CA LYS A 367 -14.10 8.67 -32.70
C LYS A 367 -14.43 7.98 -31.39
N ARG A 368 -15.51 8.40 -30.71
CA ARG A 368 -16.02 7.73 -29.51
C ARG A 368 -16.38 6.28 -29.80
N ARG A 369 -17.15 6.07 -30.89
CA ARG A 369 -17.54 4.71 -31.31
C ARG A 369 -16.30 3.84 -31.58
N LEU A 370 -15.30 4.38 -32.30
CA LEU A 370 -14.05 3.65 -32.55
C LEU A 370 -13.31 3.28 -31.25
N ALA A 371 -13.22 4.19 -30.29
CA ALA A 371 -12.55 3.92 -29.00
C ALA A 371 -13.22 2.79 -28.25
N TYR A 372 -14.56 2.80 -28.13
CA TYR A 372 -15.30 1.73 -27.47
C TYR A 372 -15.26 0.41 -28.26
N THR A 373 -15.35 0.45 -29.60
CA THR A 373 -15.20 -0.77 -30.42
C THR A 373 -13.83 -1.41 -30.20
N ALA A 374 -12.77 -0.59 -30.22
CA ALA A 374 -11.41 -1.07 -29.96
C ALA A 374 -11.27 -1.72 -28.56
N TYR A 375 -11.86 -1.08 -27.55
CA TYR A 375 -11.86 -1.59 -26.19
C TYR A 375 -12.60 -2.93 -26.08
N TYR A 376 -13.85 -3.01 -26.53
CA TYR A 376 -14.64 -4.24 -26.44
C TYR A 376 -14.05 -5.38 -27.27
N THR A 377 -13.53 -5.10 -28.46
CA THR A 377 -12.86 -6.12 -29.29
C THR A 377 -11.65 -6.72 -28.58
N LYS A 378 -10.78 -5.88 -27.97
CA LYS A 378 -9.63 -6.38 -27.23
C LYS A 378 -10.05 -7.13 -25.97
N LEU A 379 -11.04 -6.64 -25.24
CA LEU A 379 -11.56 -7.29 -24.05
C LEU A 379 -12.15 -8.68 -24.36
N GLU A 380 -12.89 -8.80 -25.45
CA GLU A 380 -13.41 -10.08 -25.92
C GLU A 380 -12.30 -11.04 -26.34
N ASN A 381 -11.31 -10.57 -27.11
CA ASN A 381 -10.13 -11.36 -27.50
C ASN A 381 -9.35 -11.86 -26.26
N TYR A 382 -9.19 -10.99 -25.26
CA TYR A 382 -8.54 -11.39 -24.02
C TYR A 382 -9.35 -12.46 -23.27
N LYS A 383 -10.66 -12.23 -23.07
CA LYS A 383 -11.51 -13.19 -22.36
C LYS A 383 -11.61 -14.56 -23.05
N LYS A 384 -11.60 -14.57 -24.40
CA LYS A 384 -11.79 -15.80 -25.18
C LYS A 384 -10.49 -16.52 -25.51
N TYR A 385 -9.40 -15.78 -25.74
CA TYR A 385 -8.15 -16.32 -26.26
C TYR A 385 -6.91 -15.99 -25.42
N GLY A 386 -7.03 -15.19 -24.33
CA GLY A 386 -5.90 -14.71 -23.55
C GLY A 386 -5.05 -13.65 -24.25
N ILE A 387 -5.51 -13.07 -25.38
CA ILE A 387 -4.73 -12.15 -26.21
C ILE A 387 -5.01 -10.71 -25.77
N ILE A 388 -3.98 -10.02 -25.24
CA ILE A 388 -4.06 -8.62 -24.76
C ILE A 388 -3.59 -7.58 -25.78
N THR A 389 -3.12 -8.00 -26.98
CA THR A 389 -2.63 -7.12 -28.05
C THR A 389 -3.55 -7.10 -29.26
N HIS A 390 -3.50 -6.00 -30.06
CA HIS A 390 -4.23 -5.89 -31.32
C HIS A 390 -3.47 -4.98 -32.29
N LEU A 391 -3.10 -5.50 -33.47
CA LEU A 391 -2.21 -4.84 -34.43
C LEU A 391 -2.63 -3.42 -34.84
N ILE A 392 -3.94 -3.20 -35.04
CA ILE A 392 -4.50 -1.93 -35.48
C ILE A 392 -4.86 -1.03 -34.31
N TYR A 393 -5.65 -1.54 -33.35
CA TYR A 393 -6.18 -0.70 -32.26
C TYR A 393 -5.09 -0.27 -31.27
N ASP A 394 -4.04 -1.05 -31.08
CA ASP A 394 -2.90 -0.64 -30.26
C ASP A 394 -2.18 0.60 -30.80
N LYS A 395 -2.17 0.78 -32.12
CA LYS A 395 -1.58 1.96 -32.76
C LYS A 395 -2.56 3.13 -32.81
N LEU A 396 -3.82 2.90 -33.17
CA LEU A 396 -4.79 3.96 -33.45
C LEU A 396 -5.42 4.55 -32.17
N VAL A 397 -5.70 3.71 -31.17
CA VAL A 397 -6.44 4.10 -29.96
C VAL A 397 -5.53 4.07 -28.73
N PHE A 398 -4.94 2.90 -28.45
CA PHE A 398 -4.25 2.67 -27.17
C PHE A 398 -2.85 3.28 -27.08
N ALA A 399 -2.23 3.70 -28.21
CA ALA A 399 -0.96 4.41 -28.19
C ALA A 399 -1.01 5.69 -27.35
N LYS A 400 -2.13 6.44 -27.41
CA LYS A 400 -2.32 7.65 -26.60
C LYS A 400 -2.41 7.34 -25.11
N ILE A 401 -3.06 6.22 -24.74
CA ILE A 401 -3.16 5.79 -23.35
C ILE A 401 -1.78 5.36 -22.85
N ARG A 402 -1.02 4.56 -23.63
CA ARG A 402 0.36 4.18 -23.24
C ARG A 402 1.28 5.40 -23.09
N ALA A 403 1.10 6.44 -23.91
CA ALA A 403 1.87 7.68 -23.78
C ALA A 403 1.65 8.40 -22.45
N MET A 404 0.44 8.31 -21.86
CA MET A 404 0.16 8.84 -20.52
C MET A 404 1.02 8.16 -19.44
N PHE A 405 1.48 6.94 -19.69
CA PHE A 405 2.38 6.17 -18.81
C PHE A 405 3.84 6.19 -19.29
N GLY A 406 4.20 7.06 -20.25
CA GLY A 406 5.56 7.24 -20.74
C GLY A 406 6.07 6.16 -21.72
N ASN A 407 5.19 5.31 -22.28
CA ASN A 407 5.47 4.29 -23.31
C ASN A 407 6.49 3.18 -22.96
N LYS A 408 6.99 3.11 -21.72
CA LYS A 408 8.03 2.16 -21.30
C LYS A 408 7.53 1.10 -20.33
N LEU A 409 6.26 1.19 -19.92
CA LEU A 409 5.72 0.33 -18.89
C LEU A 409 5.65 -1.12 -19.38
N LYS A 410 6.23 -2.04 -18.60
CA LYS A 410 6.28 -3.48 -18.86
C LYS A 410 5.21 -4.23 -18.06
N THR A 411 4.92 -3.78 -16.86
CA THR A 411 3.87 -4.35 -15.98
C THR A 411 3.45 -3.37 -14.88
N ILE A 412 2.28 -3.62 -14.32
CA ILE A 412 1.79 -2.97 -13.10
C ILE A 412 1.76 -4.03 -12.00
N LEU A 413 2.34 -3.73 -10.84
CA LEU A 413 2.18 -4.52 -9.62
C LEU A 413 1.20 -3.77 -8.70
N CYS A 414 0.04 -4.38 -8.48
CA CYS A 414 -1.02 -3.81 -7.67
C CYS A 414 -1.14 -4.59 -6.35
N ALA A 415 -1.09 -3.88 -5.22
CA ALA A 415 -1.13 -4.50 -3.90
C ALA A 415 -1.89 -3.64 -2.88
N SER A 416 -1.82 -4.00 -1.62
CA SER A 416 -2.44 -3.33 -0.45
C SER A 416 -3.95 -3.49 -0.31
N ALA A 417 -4.68 -3.86 -1.34
CA ALA A 417 -6.10 -4.21 -1.28
C ALA A 417 -6.44 -5.19 -2.40
N PRO A 418 -7.52 -5.99 -2.29
CA PRO A 418 -7.95 -6.87 -3.36
C PRO A 418 -8.24 -6.07 -4.64
N MET A 419 -7.74 -6.56 -5.77
CA MET A 419 -7.95 -5.92 -7.07
C MET A 419 -9.18 -6.52 -7.75
N PRO A 420 -10.21 -5.73 -8.13
CA PRO A 420 -11.31 -6.23 -8.94
C PRO A 420 -10.80 -6.79 -10.26
N LYS A 421 -11.26 -7.98 -10.63
CA LYS A 421 -10.83 -8.65 -11.88
C LYS A 421 -11.03 -7.77 -13.11
N GLU A 422 -12.17 -7.09 -13.19
CA GLU A 422 -12.50 -6.20 -14.31
C GLU A 422 -11.50 -5.03 -14.41
N LEU A 423 -11.03 -4.51 -13.28
CA LEU A 423 -10.02 -3.46 -13.26
C LEU A 423 -8.68 -3.97 -13.82
N ALA A 424 -8.27 -5.18 -13.43
CA ALA A 424 -7.09 -5.83 -14.00
C ALA A 424 -7.23 -6.05 -15.50
N ASP A 425 -8.39 -6.57 -15.95
CA ASP A 425 -8.67 -6.85 -17.35
C ASP A 425 -8.63 -5.56 -18.20
N ASP A 426 -9.19 -4.45 -17.68
CA ASP A 426 -9.17 -3.16 -18.35
C ASP A 426 -7.74 -2.66 -18.59
N PHE A 427 -6.88 -2.71 -17.58
CA PHE A 427 -5.50 -2.25 -17.73
C PHE A 427 -4.64 -3.15 -18.62
N LYS A 428 -4.90 -4.47 -18.65
CA LYS A 428 -4.30 -5.38 -19.66
C LYS A 428 -4.70 -4.95 -21.08
N VAL A 429 -5.96 -4.63 -21.27
CA VAL A 429 -6.49 -4.17 -22.58
C VAL A 429 -5.95 -2.79 -22.95
N PHE A 430 -5.94 -1.82 -22.03
CA PHE A 430 -5.47 -0.45 -22.29
C PHE A 430 -3.98 -0.40 -22.64
N LEU A 431 -3.15 -1.15 -21.92
CA LEU A 431 -1.71 -1.03 -21.99
C LEU A 431 -1.02 -2.17 -22.75
N SER A 432 -1.71 -3.28 -22.98
CA SER A 432 -1.16 -4.51 -23.59
C SER A 432 0.00 -5.11 -22.75
N ILE A 433 -0.12 -5.06 -21.44
CA ILE A 433 0.88 -5.58 -20.48
C ILE A 433 0.21 -6.48 -19.43
N PRO A 434 0.94 -7.42 -18.82
CA PRO A 434 0.43 -8.19 -17.69
C PRO A 434 0.26 -7.30 -16.45
N ILE A 435 -0.63 -7.74 -15.56
CA ILE A 435 -0.87 -7.11 -14.25
C ILE A 435 -0.55 -8.15 -13.19
N ILE A 436 0.33 -7.80 -12.26
CA ILE A 436 0.72 -8.63 -11.13
C ILE A 436 -0.08 -8.18 -9.90
N GLU A 437 -0.67 -9.12 -9.20
CA GLU A 437 -1.26 -8.88 -7.89
C GLU A 437 -0.29 -9.34 -6.81
N GLY A 438 -0.08 -8.48 -5.81
CA GLY A 438 0.67 -8.80 -4.60
C GLY A 438 -0.24 -8.72 -3.37
N LEU A 439 -0.12 -9.72 -2.50
CA LEU A 439 -0.73 -9.67 -1.17
C LEU A 439 0.36 -9.51 -0.13
N GLY A 440 0.19 -8.51 0.71
CA GLY A 440 1.09 -8.26 1.81
C GLY A 440 0.52 -7.34 2.85
N MET A 441 1.26 -7.24 3.93
CA MET A 441 1.01 -6.35 5.06
C MET A 441 2.35 -5.94 5.67
N THR A 442 2.33 -4.98 6.58
CA THR A 442 3.57 -4.49 7.20
C THR A 442 4.30 -5.61 7.95
N GLU A 443 3.55 -6.48 8.60
CA GLU A 443 4.04 -7.65 9.33
C GLU A 443 4.71 -8.72 8.44
N LEU A 444 4.53 -8.61 7.12
CA LEU A 444 5.18 -9.45 6.10
C LEU A 444 6.27 -8.69 5.33
N SER A 445 6.81 -7.62 5.91
CA SER A 445 7.84 -6.76 5.30
C SER A 445 7.45 -6.19 3.94
N GLY A 446 6.15 -6.21 3.62
CA GLY A 446 5.57 -5.70 2.39
C GLY A 446 4.74 -6.73 1.64
N SER A 447 5.30 -7.88 1.24
CA SER A 447 4.56 -8.91 0.47
C SER A 447 5.05 -10.32 0.75
N ALA A 448 4.12 -11.26 0.92
CA ALA A 448 4.42 -12.69 1.01
C ALA A 448 3.78 -13.50 -0.14
N PHE A 449 2.97 -12.88 -0.98
CA PHE A 449 2.29 -13.52 -2.10
C PHE A 449 2.37 -12.64 -3.33
N CYS A 450 2.55 -13.26 -4.48
CA CYS A 450 2.46 -12.57 -5.77
C CYS A 450 2.00 -13.53 -6.87
N THR A 451 1.31 -12.98 -7.88
CA THR A 451 1.09 -13.69 -9.14
C THR A 451 2.35 -13.63 -10.00
N ASN A 452 2.48 -14.56 -10.92
CA ASN A 452 3.62 -14.59 -11.84
C ASN A 452 3.40 -13.58 -13.00
N TYR A 453 4.47 -12.96 -13.48
CA TYR A 453 4.46 -12.04 -14.63
C TYR A 453 3.84 -12.64 -15.90
N HIS A 454 4.01 -13.94 -16.13
CA HIS A 454 3.48 -14.64 -17.29
C HIS A 454 2.03 -15.13 -17.11
N ASP A 455 1.48 -15.08 -15.91
CA ASP A 455 0.08 -15.42 -15.64
C ASP A 455 -0.84 -14.23 -15.91
N LEU A 456 -1.63 -14.34 -16.95
CA LEU A 456 -2.63 -13.32 -17.28
C LEU A 456 -3.96 -13.50 -16.53
N ASN A 457 -4.11 -14.56 -15.72
CA ASN A 457 -5.34 -14.84 -15.00
C ASN A 457 -5.28 -14.32 -13.56
N ASN A 458 -5.95 -13.20 -13.30
CA ASN A 458 -6.05 -12.60 -11.96
C ASN A 458 -7.25 -13.17 -11.17
N PHE A 459 -7.31 -14.50 -11.02
CA PHE A 459 -8.34 -15.13 -10.20
C PHE A 459 -7.90 -15.28 -8.74
N THR A 460 -6.62 -15.49 -8.50
CA THR A 460 -5.99 -15.66 -7.18
C THR A 460 -4.91 -14.59 -6.96
N ALA A 461 -4.49 -14.38 -5.73
CA ALA A 461 -3.34 -13.56 -5.37
C ALA A 461 -1.99 -14.28 -5.60
N GLY A 462 -2.01 -15.42 -6.29
CA GLY A 462 -0.83 -16.22 -6.57
C GLY A 462 -0.46 -17.16 -5.44
N GLY A 463 0.83 -17.45 -5.33
CA GLY A 463 1.41 -18.34 -4.31
C GLY A 463 2.20 -17.61 -3.25
N VAL A 464 2.50 -18.33 -2.18
CA VAL A 464 3.44 -17.89 -1.15
C VAL A 464 4.86 -17.80 -1.75
N THR A 465 5.60 -16.76 -1.39
CA THR A 465 6.98 -16.58 -1.87
C THR A 465 7.94 -17.56 -1.25
N SER A 466 9.08 -17.79 -1.90
CA SER A 466 10.14 -18.69 -1.43
C SER A 466 10.60 -18.37 -0.01
N GLY A 467 10.91 -19.41 0.76
CA GLY A 467 11.34 -19.26 2.15
C GLY A 467 10.18 -19.09 3.16
N VAL A 468 8.94 -18.98 2.68
CA VAL A 468 7.74 -18.88 3.54
C VAL A 468 6.97 -20.20 3.50
N LYS A 469 6.52 -20.64 4.66
CA LYS A 469 5.56 -21.73 4.84
C LYS A 469 4.20 -21.14 5.19
N MET A 470 3.16 -21.63 4.54
CA MET A 470 1.77 -21.25 4.78
C MET A 470 0.94 -22.42 5.26
N ILE A 471 0.16 -22.22 6.29
CA ILE A 471 -0.93 -23.11 6.66
C ILE A 471 -2.26 -22.37 6.62
N ILE A 472 -3.33 -23.09 6.33
CA ILE A 472 -4.70 -22.60 6.40
C ILE A 472 -5.35 -23.22 7.63
N LYS A 473 -5.76 -22.38 8.59
CA LYS A 473 -6.43 -22.77 9.84
C LYS A 473 -7.93 -22.60 9.73
N SER A 474 -8.68 -23.67 9.92
CA SER A 474 -10.15 -23.60 9.93
C SER A 474 -10.66 -22.53 10.88
N VAL A 475 -11.68 -21.79 10.46
CA VAL A 475 -12.47 -20.85 11.27
C VAL A 475 -13.95 -21.20 11.15
N PRO A 476 -14.39 -22.34 11.78
CA PRO A 476 -15.73 -22.88 11.59
C PRO A 476 -16.84 -21.89 11.96
N ASP A 477 -16.60 -21.05 12.97
CA ASP A 477 -17.51 -19.99 13.39
C ASP A 477 -17.82 -18.98 12.28
N LEU A 478 -16.98 -18.88 11.26
CA LEU A 478 -17.16 -18.05 10.06
C LEU A 478 -17.59 -18.88 8.83
N GLY A 479 -17.78 -20.18 8.98
CA GLY A 479 -18.15 -21.08 7.88
C GLY A 479 -17.02 -21.43 6.92
N TYR A 480 -15.75 -21.32 7.34
CA TYR A 480 -14.58 -21.66 6.52
C TYR A 480 -13.81 -22.81 7.16
N THR A 481 -13.69 -23.91 6.42
CA THR A 481 -13.00 -25.12 6.89
C THR A 481 -12.03 -25.65 5.84
N ILE A 482 -11.08 -26.45 6.30
CA ILE A 482 -10.14 -27.15 5.41
C ILE A 482 -10.80 -28.23 4.57
N ASP A 483 -12.03 -28.63 4.92
CA ASP A 483 -12.82 -29.64 4.23
C ASP A 483 -13.81 -29.04 3.22
N ASP A 484 -13.79 -27.72 3.02
CA ASP A 484 -14.67 -27.04 2.08
C ASP A 484 -14.52 -27.61 0.67
N VAL A 485 -15.66 -27.88 0.01
CA VAL A 485 -15.72 -28.45 -1.35
C VAL A 485 -16.40 -27.46 -2.28
N ILE A 486 -15.77 -27.18 -3.44
CA ILE A 486 -16.35 -26.39 -4.53
C ILE A 486 -16.29 -27.24 -5.80
N ASP A 487 -17.44 -27.40 -6.46
CA ASP A 487 -17.56 -28.20 -7.69
C ASP A 487 -16.97 -29.62 -7.57
N GLY A 488 -17.11 -30.24 -6.39
CA GLY A 488 -16.60 -31.59 -6.09
C GLY A 488 -15.10 -31.66 -5.77
N ILE A 489 -14.40 -30.52 -5.69
CA ILE A 489 -12.97 -30.44 -5.40
C ILE A 489 -12.78 -29.84 -4.00
N ASN A 490 -11.92 -30.46 -3.18
CA ASN A 490 -11.56 -29.92 -1.88
C ASN A 490 -10.77 -28.61 -2.10
N CYS A 491 -11.30 -27.51 -1.54
CA CYS A 491 -10.76 -26.15 -1.62
C CYS A 491 -10.59 -25.59 -0.20
N PRO A 492 -9.53 -25.96 0.53
CA PRO A 492 -9.34 -25.58 1.93
C PRO A 492 -9.49 -24.07 2.14
N ALA A 493 -10.26 -23.69 3.15
CA ALA A 493 -10.49 -22.28 3.51
C ALA A 493 -10.32 -22.07 5.02
N GLY A 494 -9.82 -20.89 5.38
CA GLY A 494 -9.60 -20.54 6.79
C GLY A 494 -8.64 -19.37 6.94
N GLU A 495 -8.19 -19.12 8.18
CA GLU A 495 -7.20 -18.09 8.47
C GLU A 495 -5.85 -18.48 7.87
N ILE A 496 -5.21 -17.51 7.22
CA ILE A 496 -3.86 -17.66 6.66
C ILE A 496 -2.85 -17.47 7.78
N CYS A 497 -2.03 -18.50 8.04
CA CYS A 497 -0.94 -18.43 9.01
C CYS A 497 0.40 -18.67 8.30
N LEU A 498 1.41 -17.85 8.60
CA LEU A 498 2.66 -17.79 7.86
C LEU A 498 3.89 -17.92 8.77
N LYS A 499 4.94 -18.59 8.27
CA LYS A 499 6.24 -18.70 8.96
C LYS A 499 7.37 -18.57 7.96
N GLY A 500 8.35 -17.70 8.25
CA GLY A 500 9.50 -17.49 7.35
C GLY A 500 10.31 -16.25 7.69
N PRO A 501 11.44 -16.01 6.99
CA PRO A 501 12.39 -14.95 7.34
C PRO A 501 11.88 -13.53 7.09
N LEU A 502 10.86 -13.36 6.25
CA LEU A 502 10.24 -12.04 5.99
C LEU A 502 9.19 -11.63 7.04
N ILE A 503 8.85 -12.54 7.97
CA ILE A 503 7.89 -12.25 9.04
C ILE A 503 8.54 -11.32 10.06
N PHE A 504 7.82 -10.29 10.50
CA PHE A 504 8.29 -9.26 11.42
C PHE A 504 8.76 -9.79 12.78
N ASN A 505 9.51 -8.95 13.52
CA ASN A 505 10.04 -9.29 14.84
C ASN A 505 9.07 -8.99 16.00
N GLY A 506 7.80 -8.84 15.71
CA GLY A 506 6.75 -8.51 16.67
C GLY A 506 6.43 -7.01 16.74
N TYR A 507 5.43 -6.67 17.57
CA TYR A 507 4.99 -5.30 17.80
C TYR A 507 5.79 -4.67 18.94
N TYR A 508 6.32 -3.46 18.71
CA TYR A 508 7.10 -2.70 19.65
C TYR A 508 6.26 -2.30 20.87
N LYS A 509 6.73 -2.66 22.08
CA LYS A 509 6.06 -2.39 23.38
C LYS A 509 4.57 -2.74 23.40
N ASN A 510 4.21 -3.90 22.82
CA ASN A 510 2.82 -4.38 22.80
C ASN A 510 2.75 -5.90 23.01
N ASP A 511 2.97 -6.33 24.26
CA ASP A 511 3.02 -7.76 24.61
C ASP A 511 1.67 -8.47 24.39
N LEU A 512 0.55 -7.77 24.59
CA LEU A 512 -0.78 -8.32 24.39
C LEU A 512 -1.03 -8.71 22.93
N GLU A 513 -0.66 -7.82 21.98
CA GLU A 513 -0.82 -8.15 20.58
C GLU A 513 0.24 -9.15 20.10
N ASN A 514 1.43 -9.14 20.67
CA ASN A 514 2.47 -10.13 20.40
C ASN A 514 2.04 -11.55 20.80
N SER A 515 1.40 -11.73 21.95
CA SER A 515 0.90 -13.03 22.40
C SER A 515 -0.23 -13.60 21.55
N LYS A 516 -0.94 -12.75 20.81
CA LYS A 516 -2.00 -13.16 19.88
C LYS A 516 -1.51 -13.36 18.45
N ALA A 517 -0.36 -12.77 18.12
CA ALA A 517 0.14 -12.73 16.75
C ALA A 517 0.79 -14.05 16.32
N PHE A 518 1.35 -14.80 17.26
CA PHE A 518 2.08 -16.04 16.96
C PHE A 518 1.54 -17.21 17.77
N ASP A 519 1.43 -18.37 17.14
CA ASP A 519 1.13 -19.61 17.82
C ASP A 519 2.38 -20.28 18.41
N GLU A 520 2.19 -21.42 19.09
CA GLU A 520 3.27 -22.19 19.75
C GLU A 520 4.28 -22.76 18.73
N ASP A 521 3.86 -23.00 17.49
CA ASP A 521 4.72 -23.46 16.40
C ASP A 521 5.45 -22.33 15.69
N GLY A 522 5.19 -21.07 16.07
CA GLY A 522 5.79 -19.85 15.55
C GLY A 522 5.21 -19.40 14.21
N TYR A 523 3.99 -19.80 13.85
CA TYR A 523 3.26 -19.22 12.73
C TYR A 523 2.62 -17.90 13.13
N PHE A 524 2.77 -16.92 12.27
CA PHE A 524 2.11 -15.63 12.40
C PHE A 524 0.66 -15.72 11.87
N HIS A 525 -0.29 -15.36 12.70
CA HIS A 525 -1.71 -15.27 12.38
C HIS A 525 -2.02 -13.95 11.70
N THR A 526 -2.32 -13.97 10.38
CA THR A 526 -2.52 -12.73 9.62
C THR A 526 -3.84 -12.04 9.93
N GLY A 527 -4.84 -12.78 10.43
CA GLY A 527 -6.21 -12.31 10.58
C GLY A 527 -6.96 -12.16 9.25
N ASP A 528 -6.37 -12.63 8.13
CA ASP A 528 -7.00 -12.66 6.81
C ASP A 528 -7.48 -14.10 6.53
N VAL A 529 -8.70 -14.24 6.01
CA VAL A 529 -9.26 -15.52 5.54
C VAL A 529 -8.92 -15.71 4.08
N GLY A 530 -8.38 -16.88 3.76
CA GLY A 530 -8.07 -17.27 2.38
C GLY A 530 -8.63 -18.64 2.02
N ARG A 531 -8.70 -18.89 0.72
CA ARG A 531 -9.08 -20.17 0.13
C ARG A 531 -8.08 -20.60 -0.92
N ILE A 532 -7.68 -21.87 -0.87
CA ILE A 532 -6.80 -22.48 -1.87
C ILE A 532 -7.62 -23.06 -3.01
N PHE A 533 -7.19 -22.80 -4.23
CA PHE A 533 -7.83 -23.36 -5.43
C PHE A 533 -6.89 -24.32 -6.16
N PRO A 534 -7.04 -25.64 -6.00
CA PRO A 534 -6.15 -26.64 -6.60
C PRO A 534 -6.07 -26.54 -8.14
N TYR A 535 -7.19 -26.27 -8.80
CA TYR A 535 -7.26 -26.15 -10.26
C TYR A 535 -6.67 -24.82 -10.81
N TYR A 536 -6.21 -23.92 -9.91
CA TYR A 536 -5.36 -22.76 -10.26
C TYR A 536 -3.99 -22.88 -9.61
N GLY A 537 -3.36 -24.06 -9.70
CA GLY A 537 -2.01 -24.34 -9.19
C GLY A 537 -1.86 -24.16 -7.67
N ASN A 538 -2.89 -24.46 -6.89
CA ASN A 538 -3.00 -24.13 -5.47
C ASN A 538 -2.86 -22.64 -5.15
N GLY A 539 -3.29 -21.76 -6.06
CA GLY A 539 -3.28 -20.31 -5.83
C GLY A 539 -4.21 -19.93 -4.68
N LEU A 540 -3.78 -18.93 -3.91
CA LEU A 540 -4.53 -18.39 -2.77
C LEU A 540 -5.47 -17.27 -3.24
N LYS A 541 -6.73 -17.34 -2.86
CA LYS A 541 -7.70 -16.23 -3.00
C LYS A 541 -8.07 -15.70 -1.63
N ILE A 542 -7.89 -14.40 -1.43
CA ILE A 542 -8.34 -13.75 -0.20
C ILE A 542 -9.86 -13.63 -0.21
N VAL A 543 -10.46 -13.97 0.90
CA VAL A 543 -11.92 -13.89 1.10
C VAL A 543 -12.27 -12.59 1.81
N ASP A 544 -11.78 -12.40 3.05
CA ASP A 544 -11.93 -11.17 3.86
C ASP A 544 -11.05 -11.25 5.11
N ARG A 545 -11.20 -10.27 6.00
CA ARG A 545 -10.59 -10.27 7.31
C ARG A 545 -11.50 -10.92 8.35
N VAL A 546 -10.95 -11.77 9.20
CA VAL A 546 -11.66 -12.42 10.31
C VAL A 546 -12.46 -11.40 11.13
N LYS A 547 -11.86 -10.24 11.44
CA LYS A 547 -12.47 -9.18 12.29
C LYS A 547 -13.45 -8.26 11.55
N GLU A 548 -13.51 -8.30 10.22
CA GLU A 548 -14.40 -7.46 9.41
C GLU A 548 -15.67 -8.20 9.00
N ILE A 549 -15.65 -9.53 9.03
CA ILE A 549 -16.84 -10.36 8.85
C ILE A 549 -17.75 -10.18 10.07
N PHE A 550 -19.01 -9.87 9.85
CA PHE A 550 -19.97 -9.71 10.93
C PHE A 550 -21.20 -10.60 10.73
N LYS A 551 -21.87 -10.90 11.84
CA LYS A 551 -23.09 -11.73 11.86
C LYS A 551 -24.31 -10.86 11.97
N LEU A 552 -25.34 -11.12 11.17
CA LEU A 552 -26.65 -10.49 11.32
C LEU A 552 -27.49 -11.22 12.41
N SER A 553 -28.59 -10.62 12.80
CA SER A 553 -29.49 -11.17 13.85
C SER A 553 -30.05 -12.54 13.51
N GLN A 554 -30.18 -12.89 12.22
CA GLN A 554 -30.63 -14.21 11.75
C GLN A 554 -29.55 -15.30 11.84
N GLY A 555 -28.34 -14.94 12.22
CA GLY A 555 -27.24 -15.88 12.34
C GLY A 555 -26.37 -16.01 11.09
N GLU A 556 -26.71 -15.31 10.00
CA GLU A 556 -25.96 -15.32 8.74
C GLU A 556 -24.76 -14.37 8.78
N TYR A 557 -23.64 -14.81 8.19
CA TYR A 557 -22.41 -14.02 8.09
C TYR A 557 -22.40 -13.19 6.84
N ILE A 558 -22.01 -11.93 7.00
CA ILE A 558 -21.82 -10.98 5.90
C ILE A 558 -20.32 -10.73 5.74
N ILE A 559 -19.90 -10.77 4.49
CA ILE A 559 -18.53 -10.49 4.04
C ILE A 559 -18.54 -9.12 3.37
N PRO A 560 -18.19 -8.02 4.06
CA PRO A 560 -18.31 -6.67 3.52
C PRO A 560 -17.50 -6.46 2.24
N ALA A 561 -16.27 -6.93 2.19
CA ALA A 561 -15.41 -6.74 1.03
C ALA A 561 -15.97 -7.38 -0.25
N LYS A 562 -16.63 -8.54 -0.15
CA LYS A 562 -17.34 -9.18 -1.26
C LYS A 562 -18.41 -8.25 -1.84
N LEU A 563 -19.24 -7.68 -0.96
CA LEU A 563 -20.37 -6.83 -1.36
C LEU A 563 -19.87 -5.49 -1.93
N GLU A 564 -18.93 -4.85 -1.24
CA GLU A 564 -18.34 -3.57 -1.64
C GLU A 564 -17.66 -3.67 -3.01
N SER A 565 -16.98 -4.79 -3.31
CA SER A 565 -16.32 -5.03 -4.61
C SER A 565 -17.31 -5.09 -5.79
N VAL A 566 -18.55 -5.46 -5.53
CA VAL A 566 -19.63 -5.47 -6.53
C VAL A 566 -20.29 -4.10 -6.63
N TYR A 567 -20.68 -3.54 -5.50
CA TYR A 567 -21.45 -2.29 -5.48
C TYR A 567 -20.63 -1.06 -5.91
N VAL A 568 -19.32 -1.05 -5.72
CA VAL A 568 -18.44 0.03 -6.22
C VAL A 568 -18.39 0.12 -7.76
N LYS A 569 -18.92 -0.89 -8.48
CA LYS A 569 -19.05 -0.87 -9.94
C LYS A 569 -20.14 0.10 -10.43
N SER A 570 -21.02 0.55 -9.55
CA SER A 570 -22.02 1.57 -9.86
C SER A 570 -21.35 2.90 -10.27
N ASN A 571 -21.80 3.47 -11.39
CA ASN A 571 -21.34 4.79 -11.82
C ASN A 571 -21.79 5.92 -10.88
N PHE A 572 -22.80 5.65 -10.04
CA PHE A 572 -23.33 6.62 -9.08
C PHE A 572 -22.56 6.62 -7.75
N ILE A 573 -21.59 5.72 -7.56
CA ILE A 573 -20.89 5.53 -6.30
C ILE A 573 -19.39 5.85 -6.44
N GLN A 574 -18.92 6.80 -5.66
CA GLN A 574 -17.50 7.10 -5.52
C GLN A 574 -16.83 6.26 -4.42
N GLN A 575 -17.53 6.06 -3.30
CA GLN A 575 -17.06 5.25 -2.17
C GLN A 575 -18.24 4.57 -1.50
N ILE A 576 -18.02 3.36 -0.98
CA ILE A 576 -19.03 2.60 -0.26
C ILE A 576 -18.40 1.84 0.91
N MET A 577 -19.11 1.77 2.01
CA MET A 577 -18.83 0.90 3.15
C MET A 577 -20.11 0.17 3.56
N ILE A 578 -20.05 -1.15 3.58
CA ILE A 578 -21.15 -2.00 4.11
C ILE A 578 -21.01 -2.09 5.62
N TYR A 579 -22.10 -1.85 6.32
CA TYR A 579 -22.22 -1.89 7.76
C TYR A 579 -23.35 -2.78 8.22
N GLY A 580 -23.12 -3.48 9.33
CA GLY A 580 -24.11 -4.28 10.02
C GLY A 580 -23.55 -4.86 11.31
N ASN A 581 -24.42 -5.44 12.13
CA ASN A 581 -24.05 -6.14 13.37
C ASN A 581 -25.12 -7.16 13.77
N SER A 582 -24.87 -7.90 14.84
CA SER A 582 -25.75 -8.97 15.33
C SER A 582 -27.14 -8.52 15.82
N THR A 583 -27.41 -7.22 15.89
CA THR A 583 -28.72 -6.69 16.25
C THR A 583 -29.53 -6.20 15.05
N MET A 584 -28.95 -6.25 13.84
CA MET A 584 -29.54 -5.80 12.59
C MET A 584 -30.05 -6.96 11.73
N ASN A 585 -31.24 -6.78 11.13
CA ASN A 585 -31.86 -7.77 10.22
C ASN A 585 -31.43 -7.58 8.76
N ASN A 586 -30.89 -6.42 8.41
CA ASN A 586 -30.44 -6.08 7.07
C ASN A 586 -29.15 -5.29 7.16
N ILE A 587 -28.37 -5.32 6.08
CA ILE A 587 -27.19 -4.50 5.94
C ILE A 587 -27.54 -3.04 5.59
N LEU A 588 -26.68 -2.12 5.98
CA LEU A 588 -26.69 -0.71 5.65
C LEU A 588 -25.47 -0.39 4.78
N ALA A 589 -25.62 0.38 3.71
CA ALA A 589 -24.49 0.94 2.97
C ALA A 589 -24.32 2.42 3.28
N ILE A 590 -23.11 2.83 3.68
CA ILE A 590 -22.70 4.23 3.80
C ILE A 590 -21.99 4.59 2.50
N ILE A 591 -22.53 5.54 1.76
CA ILE A 591 -22.17 5.83 0.37
C ILE A 591 -21.77 7.29 0.21
N CYS A 592 -20.61 7.52 -0.41
CA CYS A 592 -20.27 8.78 -1.03
C CYS A 592 -20.66 8.72 -2.51
N PRO A 593 -21.68 9.48 -2.95
CA PRO A 593 -22.11 9.48 -4.34
C PRO A 593 -21.07 10.08 -5.29
N ASP A 594 -21.04 9.63 -6.54
CA ASP A 594 -20.35 10.35 -7.60
C ASP A 594 -21.20 11.56 -8.01
N LYS A 595 -20.77 12.75 -7.58
CA LYS A 595 -21.54 14.00 -7.72
C LYS A 595 -21.89 14.29 -9.19
N GLN A 596 -20.93 14.12 -10.08
CA GLN A 596 -21.08 14.44 -11.48
C GLN A 596 -22.11 13.53 -12.19
N HIS A 597 -21.99 12.20 -11.97
CA HIS A 597 -22.93 11.25 -12.60
C HIS A 597 -24.33 11.36 -12.01
N CYS A 598 -24.43 11.52 -10.68
CA CYS A 598 -25.72 11.69 -10.02
C CYS A 598 -26.43 12.99 -10.44
N ALA A 599 -25.71 14.12 -10.49
CA ALA A 599 -26.27 15.41 -10.91
C ALA A 599 -26.78 15.36 -12.35
N ARG A 600 -25.99 14.78 -13.25
CA ARG A 600 -26.39 14.60 -14.67
C ARG A 600 -27.64 13.74 -14.82
N GLU A 601 -27.72 12.62 -14.09
CA GLU A 601 -28.88 11.72 -14.20
C GLU A 601 -30.17 12.29 -13.61
N LEU A 602 -30.03 13.16 -12.59
CA LEU A 602 -31.15 13.84 -11.98
C LEU A 602 -31.50 15.19 -12.64
N ASP A 603 -30.74 15.61 -13.66
CA ASP A 603 -30.89 16.88 -14.37
C ASP A 603 -30.84 18.09 -13.43
N ILE A 604 -29.85 18.11 -12.52
CA ILE A 604 -29.58 19.18 -11.55
C ILE A 604 -28.09 19.50 -11.51
N THR A 605 -27.73 20.62 -10.89
CA THR A 605 -26.32 20.98 -10.68
C THR A 605 -25.69 20.20 -9.51
N GLU A 606 -24.36 20.10 -9.50
CA GLU A 606 -23.66 19.49 -8.35
C GLU A 606 -23.87 20.29 -7.07
N GLU A 607 -23.96 21.63 -7.15
CA GLU A 607 -24.25 22.49 -6.01
C GLU A 607 -25.65 22.26 -5.42
N GLU A 608 -26.64 21.94 -6.26
CA GLU A 608 -27.98 21.57 -5.80
C GLU A 608 -27.98 20.18 -5.19
N LEU A 609 -27.27 19.22 -5.80
CA LEU A 609 -27.19 17.84 -5.33
C LEU A 609 -26.63 17.76 -3.90
N ILE A 610 -25.55 18.48 -3.60
CA ILE A 610 -24.86 18.40 -2.30
C ILE A 610 -25.60 19.04 -1.12
N LYS A 611 -26.67 19.80 -1.38
CA LYS A 611 -27.45 20.47 -0.33
C LYS A 611 -28.34 19.51 0.46
N ASP A 612 -28.69 18.36 -0.10
CA ASP A 612 -29.62 17.42 0.52
C ASP A 612 -29.11 15.96 0.44
N GLU A 613 -28.41 15.50 1.49
CA GLU A 613 -27.98 14.10 1.63
C GLU A 613 -29.15 13.11 1.81
N GLU A 614 -30.34 13.60 2.12
CA GLU A 614 -31.55 12.78 2.31
C GLU A 614 -32.43 12.73 1.05
N ASN A 615 -32.01 13.34 -0.07
CA ASN A 615 -32.77 13.44 -1.31
C ASN A 615 -33.35 12.09 -1.75
N PRO A 616 -34.69 11.95 -1.78
CA PRO A 616 -35.33 10.67 -2.06
C PRO A 616 -35.16 10.18 -3.50
N LYS A 617 -35.00 11.10 -4.47
CA LYS A 617 -34.73 10.73 -5.87
C LYS A 617 -33.34 10.17 -6.02
N LEU A 618 -32.34 10.78 -5.36
CA LEU A 618 -30.97 10.29 -5.35
C LEU A 618 -30.87 8.92 -4.68
N LYS A 619 -31.51 8.75 -3.51
CA LYS A 619 -31.54 7.44 -2.82
C LYS A 619 -32.17 6.36 -3.68
N LYS A 620 -33.29 6.66 -4.34
CA LYS A 620 -33.97 5.72 -5.24
C LYS A 620 -33.12 5.37 -6.44
N LEU A 621 -32.44 6.35 -7.06
CA LEU A 621 -31.52 6.14 -8.18
C LEU A 621 -30.41 5.16 -7.79
N ILE A 622 -29.74 5.39 -6.68
CA ILE A 622 -28.64 4.55 -6.21
C ILE A 622 -29.14 3.15 -5.82
N LEU A 623 -30.23 3.04 -5.05
CA LEU A 623 -30.79 1.75 -4.64
C LEU A 623 -31.19 0.87 -5.82
N ASN A 624 -31.79 1.45 -6.87
CA ASN A 624 -32.17 0.69 -8.08
C ASN A 624 -30.93 0.11 -8.78
N ASP A 625 -29.84 0.88 -8.86
CA ASP A 625 -28.61 0.38 -9.49
C ASP A 625 -27.90 -0.67 -8.61
N LEU A 626 -27.90 -0.50 -7.28
CA LEU A 626 -27.40 -1.51 -6.35
C LEU A 626 -28.20 -2.82 -6.44
N ASP A 627 -29.52 -2.75 -6.56
CA ASP A 627 -30.36 -3.97 -6.70
C ASP A 627 -30.05 -4.69 -8.02
N ARG A 628 -29.89 -3.96 -9.14
CA ARG A 628 -29.43 -4.52 -10.42
C ARG A 628 -28.09 -5.25 -10.26
N LEU A 629 -27.09 -4.59 -9.67
CA LEU A 629 -25.77 -5.19 -9.46
C LEU A 629 -25.81 -6.41 -8.52
N ALA A 630 -26.68 -6.39 -7.51
CA ALA A 630 -26.88 -7.54 -6.62
C ALA A 630 -27.50 -8.74 -7.33
N ILE A 631 -28.45 -8.50 -8.24
CA ILE A 631 -29.05 -9.55 -9.07
C ILE A 631 -27.99 -10.14 -10.01
N ASP A 632 -27.25 -9.31 -10.71
CA ASP A 632 -26.18 -9.73 -11.62
C ASP A 632 -25.08 -10.55 -10.91
N ALA A 633 -24.84 -10.26 -9.63
CA ALA A 633 -23.88 -10.98 -8.80
C ALA A 633 -24.46 -12.19 -8.07
N ASN A 634 -25.74 -12.52 -8.27
CA ASN A 634 -26.47 -13.58 -7.56
C ASN A 634 -26.42 -13.44 -6.03
N PHE A 635 -26.54 -12.23 -5.49
CA PHE A 635 -26.59 -12.00 -4.05
C PHE A 635 -27.90 -12.50 -3.45
N ASN A 636 -27.80 -13.13 -2.28
CA ASN A 636 -28.98 -13.55 -1.52
C ASN A 636 -29.70 -12.34 -0.91
N GLY A 637 -30.87 -12.56 -0.29
CA GLY A 637 -31.70 -11.48 0.25
C GLY A 637 -31.07 -10.67 1.38
N LEU A 638 -30.10 -11.24 2.11
CA LEU A 638 -29.39 -10.58 3.20
C LEU A 638 -28.13 -9.83 2.72
N GLU A 639 -27.59 -10.21 1.56
CA GLU A 639 -26.48 -9.55 0.90
C GLU A 639 -26.94 -8.32 0.07
N LYS A 640 -28.26 -8.16 -0.13
CA LYS A 640 -28.83 -7.00 -0.85
C LYS A 640 -28.95 -5.80 0.07
N VAL A 641 -28.41 -4.65 -0.38
CA VAL A 641 -28.52 -3.38 0.32
C VAL A 641 -29.96 -2.87 0.22
N LYS A 642 -30.62 -2.69 1.34
CA LYS A 642 -31.98 -2.11 1.42
C LYS A 642 -32.00 -0.70 1.99
N PHE A 643 -30.96 -0.35 2.73
CA PHE A 643 -30.86 0.96 3.40
C PHE A 643 -29.53 1.60 3.06
N ILE A 644 -29.59 2.90 2.74
CA ILE A 644 -28.37 3.67 2.42
C ILE A 644 -28.33 4.96 3.25
N LEU A 645 -27.12 5.31 3.68
CA LEU A 645 -26.77 6.59 4.27
C LEU A 645 -25.85 7.29 3.28
N LEU A 646 -26.26 8.45 2.77
CA LEU A 646 -25.46 9.22 1.84
C LEU A 646 -24.59 10.24 2.57
N THR A 647 -23.39 10.49 2.05
CA THR A 647 -22.51 11.55 2.53
C THR A 647 -21.72 12.16 1.38
N PHE A 648 -21.77 13.48 1.24
CA PHE A 648 -20.98 14.20 0.21
C PHE A 648 -19.59 14.61 0.68
N GLU A 649 -19.31 14.51 1.99
CA GLU A 649 -17.96 14.71 2.52
C GLU A 649 -17.01 13.57 2.09
N GLY A 650 -17.56 12.33 2.02
CA GLY A 650 -16.80 11.13 1.68
C GLY A 650 -15.86 10.68 2.80
N PHE A 651 -15.14 9.59 2.51
CA PHE A 651 -14.09 9.07 3.39
C PHE A 651 -12.76 9.65 2.94
N THR A 652 -12.07 10.36 3.83
CA THR A 652 -10.82 11.05 3.54
C THR A 652 -9.80 10.76 4.65
N ILE A 653 -8.53 11.07 4.36
CA ILE A 653 -7.47 10.98 5.35
C ILE A 653 -7.67 12.09 6.40
N GLN A 654 -8.12 13.27 5.98
CA GLN A 654 -8.34 14.43 6.85
C GLN A 654 -9.41 14.19 7.92
N ASN A 655 -10.47 13.45 7.56
CA ASN A 655 -11.50 13.07 8.52
C ASN A 655 -11.23 11.70 9.19
N GLU A 656 -10.03 11.17 9.05
CA GLU A 656 -9.55 9.89 9.59
C GLU A 656 -10.35 8.65 9.14
N CYS A 657 -11.31 8.81 8.24
CA CYS A 657 -12.10 7.69 7.70
C CYS A 657 -11.34 6.86 6.66
N MET A 658 -10.13 7.27 6.30
CA MET A 658 -9.27 6.58 5.34
C MET A 658 -7.81 6.59 5.79
N THR A 659 -7.13 5.47 5.53
CA THR A 659 -5.67 5.36 5.76
C THR A 659 -4.90 6.14 4.69
N PRO A 660 -3.60 6.46 4.92
CA PRO A 660 -2.72 7.03 3.90
C PRO A 660 -2.60 6.16 2.63
N THR A 661 -2.82 4.85 2.75
CA THR A 661 -2.87 3.90 1.63
C THR A 661 -4.25 3.74 1.01
N MET A 662 -5.16 4.69 1.26
CA MET A 662 -6.50 4.76 0.69
C MET A 662 -7.46 3.63 1.11
N LYS A 663 -7.22 2.94 2.23
CA LYS A 663 -8.14 1.97 2.82
C LYS A 663 -9.14 2.66 3.75
N ILE A 664 -10.39 2.22 3.73
CA ILE A 664 -11.44 2.72 4.66
C ILE A 664 -11.14 2.21 6.08
N VAL A 665 -11.17 3.11 7.05
CA VAL A 665 -11.05 2.79 8.47
C VAL A 665 -12.46 2.66 9.05
N ARG A 666 -13.04 1.44 8.94
CA ARG A 666 -14.44 1.14 9.29
C ARG A 666 -14.87 1.70 10.63
N LYS A 667 -14.04 1.50 11.68
CA LYS A 667 -14.33 2.00 13.04
C LYS A 667 -14.46 3.52 13.12
N LYS A 668 -13.63 4.26 12.37
CA LYS A 668 -13.72 5.74 12.33
C LYS A 668 -14.96 6.18 11.57
N VAL A 669 -15.33 5.50 10.48
CA VAL A 669 -16.59 5.77 9.76
C VAL A 669 -17.78 5.48 10.67
N GLU A 670 -17.79 4.36 11.37
CA GLU A 670 -18.85 4.02 12.36
C GLU A 670 -19.01 5.11 13.42
N ILE A 671 -17.91 5.53 14.03
CA ILE A 671 -17.94 6.59 15.08
C ILE A 671 -18.45 7.91 14.50
N ARG A 672 -17.95 8.32 13.31
CA ARG A 672 -18.33 9.58 12.68
C ARG A 672 -19.81 9.66 12.33
N TYR A 673 -20.37 8.58 11.82
CA TYR A 673 -21.77 8.53 11.37
C TYR A 673 -22.69 7.85 12.40
N LYS A 674 -22.24 7.60 13.62
CA LYS A 674 -22.96 6.84 14.66
C LYS A 674 -24.41 7.31 14.83
N ASN A 675 -24.65 8.60 15.06
CA ASN A 675 -26.00 9.14 15.30
C ASN A 675 -26.93 8.94 14.09
N ARG A 676 -26.39 9.02 12.86
CA ARG A 676 -27.16 8.81 11.62
C ARG A 676 -27.43 7.32 11.40
N ILE A 677 -26.49 6.45 11.74
CA ILE A 677 -26.66 4.98 11.71
C ILE A 677 -27.76 4.58 12.71
N GLU A 678 -27.72 5.07 13.94
CA GLU A 678 -28.71 4.77 14.97
C GLU A 678 -30.12 5.23 14.59
N LYS A 679 -30.24 6.42 13.99
CA LYS A 679 -31.52 6.93 13.48
C LYS A 679 -32.07 6.04 12.38
N LEU A 680 -31.27 5.65 11.39
CA LEU A 680 -31.68 4.71 10.34
C LEU A 680 -32.04 3.34 10.91
N PHE A 681 -31.28 2.85 11.88
CA PHE A 681 -31.54 1.60 12.55
C PHE A 681 -32.89 1.58 13.27
N SER A 682 -33.30 2.68 13.90
CA SER A 682 -34.63 2.79 14.49
C SER A 682 -35.75 2.67 13.45
N ILE A 683 -35.59 3.28 12.28
CA ILE A 683 -36.51 3.17 11.14
C ILE A 683 -36.58 1.71 10.61
N MET A 684 -35.41 1.07 10.47
CA MET A 684 -35.34 -0.35 10.02
C MET A 684 -36.11 -1.29 10.94
N ARG A 685 -36.02 -1.08 12.26
CA ARG A 685 -36.78 -1.87 13.25
C ARG A 685 -38.29 -1.70 13.10
N THR A 686 -38.76 -0.48 12.90
CA THR A 686 -40.19 -0.17 12.74
C THR A 686 -40.77 -0.76 11.43
N MET A 687 -39.95 -0.86 10.37
CA MET A 687 -40.37 -1.45 9.08
C MET A 687 -40.34 -2.99 9.10
N SER A 688 -39.68 -3.61 10.07
CA SER A 688 -39.57 -5.08 10.20
C SER A 688 -40.60 -5.67 11.19
N GLN A 689 -41.34 -4.83 11.90
CA GLN A 689 -42.53 -5.17 12.69
C GLN A 689 -43.80 -4.97 11.86
#